data_01676746c1755740ae302409fbef1bbf
#
_entry.id   01676746c1755740ae302409fbef1bbf
#
_cell.length_a   1.000
_cell.length_b   1.000
_cell.length_c   1.000
_cell.angle_alpha   90.00
_cell.angle_beta   90.00
_cell.angle_gamma   90.00
#
_symmetry.space_group_name_H-M   'P 1'
#
loop_
_entity.id
_entity.type
_entity.pdbx_description
1 polymer ?
#
loop_
_entity_poly.entity_id
_entity_poly.type
_entity_poly.pdbx_seq_one_letter_code
_entity_poly.pdbx_strand_id
1 'polypeptide(L)'
;MQPVYIDLHIHTYPDANDRSTDYDIETLVKKIKEYNNNEPFLISFTDHNTINKKAYLAAKAVGMNLLLGAELHIKNHDDVEAFHCHIYFNLDVTEENIKVLNDILDKLYTNKLPCKTDQSIPDIQKVINAFDPFEFMLLPHAGQKHGQFNYSLHEGEQVDNALSRSIYYNQFDGFTAREDKGLETTREYFAKLGIAEFVNLLTCSDNYIPSRYPEPKSSEATPFVPTWMMAEPTYDGVRLSLSESSRLFYQKEKPQIQCDHIGKVKLSNELIDIDVELTEGLNVVIGGSSSGKTLFVDSMNKFFEQDLKHSEYAKFKVENIDVKNPSEIHPYYIHQNFIADLVNRNDESSIDEIPILKKAFPSDDNVKRQISRTLADLKRIVDEMLLCVENIEKIERWLKDIPHPGKLITKGKVEGNIFLPLMPKNDEEEKCAYPEEDYNADVEKMEALKKFVDENPFTNNISKEVEVILKELAKARSGAMLFENVAALIATRKDEKDEELQTRQGQNQSNLQNRRKLIQHLRDYVKYSRSFAEQKLKLTEMNRSFTTKEVKATGHTLYIENTFKFNEGVLMEVLNKYLNHHFRNMDDVVPKNMYQTKFKQRPKVSSYKELGDFIYEYLQKNDHTSYKIVSSDGRNFYEMSPGWKSAILLDLILGYDGGNSPIIIDQPEDNLAVKYINEALVQTIKKVKYRKQVILVSHNATIPMMADAQTIVLCKNDGKKITIRSASLEGKIGKEKVLDLIADQTDGGKASIKKRVKKYNLKKFN
;
A
#
# COMPACT_ATOMS: atom_id res chain seq x y z
N MET A 1 -4.10 -15.80 -1.48
CA MET A 1 -3.45 -16.24 -2.76
C MET A 1 -2.55 -15.11 -3.22
N GLN A 2 -1.28 -15.39 -3.55
CA GLN A 2 -0.36 -14.34 -3.97
C GLN A 2 -0.24 -14.31 -5.49
N PRO A 3 -0.03 -13.12 -6.10
CA PRO A 3 0.23 -13.03 -7.53
C PRO A 3 1.48 -13.79 -7.94
N VAL A 4 1.39 -14.52 -9.04
CA VAL A 4 2.46 -15.32 -9.63
C VAL A 4 2.91 -14.63 -10.92
N TYR A 5 4.21 -14.43 -11.06
CA TYR A 5 4.81 -13.96 -12.31
C TYR A 5 4.73 -15.05 -13.38
N ILE A 6 4.30 -14.71 -14.58
CA ILE A 6 4.23 -15.70 -15.66
C ILE A 6 4.96 -15.22 -16.91
N ASP A 7 5.70 -16.12 -17.52
CA ASP A 7 6.29 -15.96 -18.85
C ASP A 7 6.26 -17.32 -19.59
N LEU A 8 5.30 -17.46 -20.46
CA LEU A 8 5.03 -18.73 -21.14
C LEU A 8 5.58 -18.78 -22.57
N HIS A 9 6.46 -17.84 -22.97
CA HIS A 9 7.08 -17.85 -24.29
C HIS A 9 8.57 -17.53 -24.19
N ILE A 10 9.37 -18.57 -24.01
CA ILE A 10 10.83 -18.52 -24.01
C ILE A 10 11.35 -19.61 -24.96
N HIS A 11 12.28 -19.23 -25.78
CA HIS A 11 12.95 -20.16 -26.70
C HIS A 11 14.26 -20.65 -26.08
N THR A 12 14.49 -21.96 -26.18
CA THR A 12 15.73 -22.61 -25.73
C THR A 12 16.61 -23.09 -26.87
N TYR A 13 16.05 -23.13 -28.07
CA TYR A 13 16.80 -23.38 -29.29
C TYR A 13 16.88 -22.13 -30.16
N PRO A 14 18.08 -21.58 -30.43
CA PRO A 14 18.25 -20.49 -31.41
C PRO A 14 17.78 -20.87 -32.81
N ASP A 15 17.96 -22.14 -33.17
CA ASP A 15 17.43 -22.79 -34.36
C ASP A 15 16.81 -24.14 -33.97
N ALA A 16 15.51 -24.29 -34.16
CA ALA A 16 14.77 -25.49 -33.79
C ALA A 16 15.15 -26.73 -34.65
N ASN A 17 15.82 -26.55 -35.78
CA ASN A 17 16.39 -27.64 -36.56
C ASN A 17 17.76 -28.11 -36.06
N ASP A 18 18.49 -27.23 -35.33
CA ASP A 18 19.74 -27.57 -34.63
C ASP A 18 19.50 -27.68 -33.10
N ARG A 19 19.32 -28.92 -32.66
CA ARG A 19 19.06 -29.26 -31.24
C ARG A 19 20.35 -29.55 -30.44
N SER A 20 21.52 -29.18 -30.95
CA SER A 20 22.82 -29.49 -30.35
C SER A 20 23.22 -28.54 -29.22
N THR A 21 22.68 -27.31 -29.19
CA THR A 21 23.04 -26.27 -28.22
C THR A 21 22.46 -26.57 -26.84
N ASP A 22 23.30 -26.45 -25.80
CA ASP A 22 22.85 -26.48 -24.41
C ASP A 22 22.39 -25.07 -23.99
N TYR A 23 21.25 -25.01 -23.38
CA TYR A 23 20.66 -23.75 -22.88
C TYR A 23 21.01 -23.53 -21.41
N ASP A 24 21.50 -22.35 -21.06
CA ASP A 24 21.96 -22.02 -19.70
C ASP A 24 20.77 -21.71 -18.78
N ILE A 25 20.23 -22.75 -18.16
CA ILE A 25 19.12 -22.67 -17.21
C ILE A 25 19.49 -21.90 -15.93
N GLU A 26 20.73 -22.03 -15.43
CA GLU A 26 21.12 -21.36 -14.19
C GLU A 26 21.13 -19.86 -14.36
N THR A 27 21.69 -19.37 -15.47
CA THR A 27 21.65 -17.93 -15.82
C THR A 27 20.21 -17.45 -16.00
N LEU A 28 19.34 -18.22 -16.67
CA LEU A 28 17.93 -17.86 -16.85
C LEU A 28 17.22 -17.70 -15.49
N VAL A 29 17.33 -18.69 -14.61
CA VAL A 29 16.71 -18.67 -13.28
C VAL A 29 17.15 -17.44 -12.48
N LYS A 30 18.46 -17.16 -12.51
CA LYS A 30 19.03 -15.98 -11.85
C LYS A 30 18.40 -14.69 -12.40
N LYS A 31 18.31 -14.57 -13.72
CA LYS A 31 17.75 -13.39 -14.40
C LYS A 31 16.25 -13.22 -14.15
N ILE A 32 15.47 -14.30 -14.17
CA ILE A 32 14.05 -14.27 -13.82
C ILE A 32 13.88 -13.77 -12.37
N LYS A 33 14.64 -14.32 -11.42
CA LYS A 33 14.59 -13.91 -10.01
C LYS A 33 15.03 -12.46 -9.79
N GLU A 34 16.04 -12.00 -10.53
CA GLU A 34 16.43 -10.59 -10.53
C GLU A 34 15.31 -9.69 -11.07
N TYR A 35 14.65 -10.11 -12.14
CA TYR A 35 13.61 -9.32 -12.80
C TYR A 35 12.31 -9.25 -12.00
N ASN A 36 11.88 -10.35 -11.36
CA ASN A 36 10.64 -10.47 -10.63
C ASN A 36 10.78 -10.29 -9.10
N ASN A 37 11.95 -9.82 -8.62
CA ASN A 37 12.25 -9.62 -7.19
C ASN A 37 12.11 -10.90 -6.34
N ASN A 38 12.53 -12.06 -6.86
CA ASN A 38 12.43 -13.38 -6.22
C ASN A 38 11.01 -13.86 -5.90
N GLU A 39 10.01 -13.33 -6.55
CA GLU A 39 8.63 -13.76 -6.39
C GLU A 39 8.36 -15.10 -7.09
N PRO A 40 7.27 -15.84 -6.71
CA PRO A 40 6.87 -17.04 -7.37
C PRO A 40 6.61 -16.82 -8.86
N PHE A 41 7.00 -17.78 -9.69
CA PHE A 41 6.83 -17.69 -11.14
C PHE A 41 6.44 -19.01 -11.80
N LEU A 42 5.82 -18.92 -12.96
CA LEU A 42 5.53 -20.04 -13.85
C LEU A 42 6.10 -19.76 -15.24
N ILE A 43 6.87 -20.70 -15.78
CA ILE A 43 7.58 -20.53 -17.04
C ILE A 43 7.19 -21.67 -18.00
N SER A 44 7.19 -21.37 -19.30
CA SER A 44 7.15 -22.38 -20.35
C SER A 44 8.23 -22.13 -21.40
N PHE A 45 8.87 -23.20 -21.86
CA PHE A 45 9.77 -23.17 -23.02
C PHE A 45 8.99 -23.59 -24.26
N THR A 46 8.83 -22.66 -25.19
CA THR A 46 7.98 -22.84 -26.35
C THR A 46 8.81 -22.75 -27.64
N ASP A 47 9.72 -23.68 -27.78
CA ASP A 47 10.51 -23.79 -29.02
C ASP A 47 9.60 -24.13 -30.22
N HIS A 48 10.00 -23.70 -31.41
CA HIS A 48 9.24 -23.90 -32.64
C HIS A 48 9.04 -25.39 -32.96
N ASN A 49 7.79 -25.83 -32.92
CA ASN A 49 7.33 -27.18 -33.29
C ASN A 49 8.07 -28.34 -32.59
N THR A 50 8.62 -28.08 -31.39
CA THR A 50 9.38 -29.04 -30.59
C THR A 50 9.41 -28.68 -29.12
N ILE A 51 9.68 -29.65 -28.25
CA ILE A 51 9.88 -29.44 -26.80
C ILE A 51 11.32 -29.80 -26.45
N ASN A 52 12.09 -28.89 -25.89
CA ASN A 52 13.46 -29.15 -25.47
C ASN A 52 13.52 -29.96 -24.19
N LYS A 53 13.73 -31.31 -24.35
CA LYS A 53 13.81 -32.20 -23.20
C LYS A 53 14.90 -31.82 -22.20
N LYS A 54 16.10 -31.46 -22.69
CA LYS A 54 17.23 -31.12 -21.81
C LYS A 54 16.93 -29.89 -20.97
N ALA A 55 16.42 -28.83 -21.60
CA ALA A 55 16.07 -27.58 -20.90
C ALA A 55 14.99 -27.79 -19.84
N TYR A 56 13.90 -28.48 -20.17
CA TYR A 56 12.83 -28.78 -19.23
C TYR A 56 13.27 -29.61 -18.03
N LEU A 57 14.08 -30.67 -18.25
CA LEU A 57 14.58 -31.51 -17.16
C LEU A 57 15.58 -30.77 -16.28
N ALA A 58 16.45 -29.97 -16.88
CA ALA A 58 17.39 -29.12 -16.13
C ALA A 58 16.65 -28.04 -15.29
N ALA A 59 15.65 -27.39 -15.86
CA ALA A 59 14.84 -26.40 -15.14
C ALA A 59 14.03 -27.02 -13.99
N LYS A 60 13.49 -28.22 -14.20
CA LYS A 60 12.82 -28.98 -13.14
C LYS A 60 13.79 -29.34 -12.00
N ALA A 61 15.02 -29.74 -12.34
CA ALA A 61 16.04 -30.13 -11.36
C ALA A 61 16.42 -28.95 -10.42
N VAL A 62 16.37 -27.72 -10.91
CA VAL A 62 16.59 -26.51 -10.10
C VAL A 62 15.31 -25.96 -9.43
N GLY A 63 14.20 -26.70 -9.49
CA GLY A 63 12.95 -26.41 -8.79
C GLY A 63 12.07 -25.30 -9.42
N MET A 64 12.16 -25.10 -10.73
CA MET A 64 11.26 -24.15 -11.42
C MET A 64 9.84 -24.72 -11.54
N ASN A 65 8.83 -23.86 -11.41
CA ASN A 65 7.47 -24.17 -11.82
C ASN A 65 7.39 -24.07 -13.35
N LEU A 66 7.02 -25.15 -13.98
CA LEU A 66 7.08 -25.30 -15.44
C LEU A 66 5.76 -25.80 -16.00
N LEU A 67 5.38 -25.23 -17.15
CA LEU A 67 4.29 -25.71 -17.98
C LEU A 67 4.86 -26.22 -19.28
N LEU A 68 4.57 -27.49 -19.65
CA LEU A 68 5.01 -28.06 -20.92
C LEU A 68 4.32 -27.34 -22.07
N GLY A 69 5.09 -26.84 -23.06
CA GLY A 69 4.55 -26.13 -24.18
C GLY A 69 5.47 -26.16 -25.41
N ALA A 70 4.95 -25.72 -26.54
CA ALA A 70 5.65 -25.48 -27.77
C ALA A 70 5.00 -24.34 -28.56
N GLU A 71 5.75 -23.66 -29.42
CA GLU A 71 5.20 -22.72 -30.39
C GLU A 71 4.99 -23.42 -31.72
N LEU A 72 3.74 -23.53 -32.16
CA LEU A 72 3.35 -24.24 -33.35
C LEU A 72 3.15 -23.31 -34.54
N HIS A 73 3.55 -23.76 -35.75
CA HIS A 73 3.11 -23.18 -36.99
C HIS A 73 1.80 -23.87 -37.37
N ILE A 74 0.68 -23.19 -37.36
CA ILE A 74 -0.63 -23.77 -37.70
C ILE A 74 -1.39 -22.91 -38.70
N LYS A 75 -2.38 -23.50 -39.36
CA LYS A 75 -3.34 -22.84 -40.25
C LYS A 75 -4.75 -23.05 -39.70
N ASN A 76 -5.64 -22.07 -39.88
CA ASN A 76 -7.06 -22.27 -39.57
C ASN A 76 -7.71 -23.28 -40.55
N HIS A 77 -7.31 -23.21 -41.82
CA HIS A 77 -7.68 -24.16 -42.87
C HIS A 77 -6.63 -24.10 -43.99
N ASP A 78 -6.73 -24.98 -44.97
CA ASP A 78 -5.69 -25.19 -46.01
C ASP A 78 -5.39 -23.95 -46.87
N ASP A 79 -6.37 -23.06 -47.07
CA ASP A 79 -6.26 -21.90 -47.98
C ASP A 79 -5.73 -20.60 -47.32
N VAL A 80 -5.27 -20.65 -46.08
CA VAL A 80 -4.78 -19.44 -45.35
C VAL A 80 -3.31 -19.56 -44.98
N GLU A 81 -2.67 -18.42 -44.78
CA GLU A 81 -1.31 -18.38 -44.27
C GLU A 81 -1.22 -18.95 -42.85
N ALA A 82 -0.08 -19.53 -42.53
CA ALA A 82 0.21 -20.06 -41.24
C ALA A 82 0.49 -18.90 -40.24
N PHE A 83 0.12 -19.12 -39.00
CA PHE A 83 0.42 -18.25 -37.87
C PHE A 83 1.03 -19.06 -36.75
N HIS A 84 1.67 -18.36 -35.78
CA HIS A 84 2.22 -18.95 -34.58
C HIS A 84 1.15 -19.09 -33.51
N CYS A 85 1.11 -20.27 -32.89
CA CYS A 85 0.19 -20.57 -31.81
C CYS A 85 0.88 -21.41 -30.76
N HIS A 86 0.85 -20.95 -29.53
CA HIS A 86 1.38 -21.74 -28.43
C HIS A 86 0.41 -22.84 -28.05
N ILE A 87 0.95 -24.01 -27.76
CA ILE A 87 0.25 -25.14 -27.17
C ILE A 87 0.85 -25.39 -25.78
N TYR A 88 -0.01 -25.56 -24.78
CA TYR A 88 0.40 -25.90 -23.41
C TYR A 88 -0.36 -27.14 -22.97
N PHE A 89 0.32 -28.05 -22.27
CA PHE A 89 -0.23 -29.34 -21.88
C PHE A 89 -0.42 -29.44 -20.34
N ASN A 90 -1.54 -30.04 -19.93
CA ASN A 90 -1.77 -30.43 -18.55
C ASN A 90 -1.05 -31.75 -18.23
N LEU A 91 0.27 -31.73 -18.26
CA LEU A 91 1.13 -32.87 -18.01
C LEU A 91 2.32 -32.49 -17.15
N ASP A 92 2.71 -33.41 -16.29
CA ASP A 92 3.94 -33.26 -15.50
C ASP A 92 5.17 -33.26 -16.42
N VAL A 93 6.17 -32.44 -16.08
CA VAL A 93 7.47 -32.42 -16.74
C VAL A 93 8.22 -33.71 -16.44
N THR A 94 8.10 -34.70 -17.30
CA THR A 94 8.79 -35.98 -17.21
C THR A 94 9.43 -36.31 -18.56
N GLU A 95 10.48 -37.11 -18.53
CA GLU A 95 11.14 -37.56 -19.77
C GLU A 95 10.20 -38.32 -20.71
N GLU A 96 9.31 -39.13 -20.13
CA GLU A 96 8.31 -39.92 -20.86
C GLU A 96 7.29 -39.03 -21.57
N ASN A 97 6.68 -38.06 -20.81
CA ASN A 97 5.69 -37.14 -21.40
C ASN A 97 6.30 -36.29 -22.51
N ILE A 98 7.50 -35.73 -22.28
CA ILE A 98 8.19 -34.94 -23.30
C ILE A 98 8.49 -35.77 -24.55
N LYS A 99 8.91 -37.04 -24.38
CA LYS A 99 9.15 -37.93 -25.51
C LYS A 99 7.88 -38.20 -26.32
N VAL A 100 6.78 -38.52 -25.63
CA VAL A 100 5.49 -38.80 -26.28
C VAL A 100 5.01 -37.56 -27.07
N LEU A 101 5.10 -36.36 -26.50
CA LEU A 101 4.73 -35.13 -27.19
C LEU A 101 5.64 -34.84 -28.39
N ASN A 102 6.96 -35.04 -28.25
CA ASN A 102 7.89 -34.84 -29.34
C ASN A 102 7.69 -35.89 -30.49
N ASP A 103 7.35 -37.14 -30.16
CA ASP A 103 7.03 -38.17 -31.18
C ASP A 103 5.81 -37.74 -32.02
N ILE A 104 4.85 -37.01 -31.47
CA ILE A 104 3.72 -36.43 -32.20
C ILE A 104 4.17 -35.19 -33.00
N LEU A 105 4.92 -34.28 -32.38
CA LEU A 105 5.43 -33.08 -33.02
C LEU A 105 6.39 -33.39 -34.19
N ASP A 106 7.17 -34.46 -34.10
CA ASP A 106 8.07 -34.89 -35.16
C ASP A 106 7.30 -35.49 -36.36
N LYS A 107 6.12 -36.08 -36.13
CA LYS A 107 5.21 -36.52 -37.21
C LYS A 107 4.47 -35.37 -37.87
N LEU A 108 4.06 -34.35 -37.09
CA LEU A 108 3.37 -33.18 -37.61
C LEU A 108 4.31 -32.24 -38.38
N TYR A 109 5.55 -32.10 -37.91
CA TYR A 109 6.53 -31.14 -38.41
C TYR A 109 7.86 -31.79 -38.69
N THR A 110 8.09 -32.22 -39.94
CA THR A 110 9.38 -32.74 -40.41
C THR A 110 10.44 -31.62 -40.50
N ASN A 111 10.03 -30.41 -40.87
CA ASN A 111 10.79 -29.18 -40.75
C ASN A 111 10.27 -28.40 -39.53
N LYS A 112 11.17 -28.05 -38.59
CA LYS A 112 10.78 -27.35 -37.36
C LYS A 112 10.60 -25.85 -37.56
N LEU A 113 11.10 -25.30 -38.67
CA LEU A 113 10.95 -23.88 -39.04
C LEU A 113 10.41 -23.77 -40.47
N PRO A 114 9.17 -24.21 -40.74
CA PRO A 114 8.57 -24.10 -42.05
C PRO A 114 8.33 -22.64 -42.43
N CYS A 115 8.43 -22.29 -43.69
CA CYS A 115 7.99 -20.98 -44.14
C CYS A 115 6.45 -20.92 -44.13
N LYS A 116 5.87 -19.73 -44.01
CA LYS A 116 4.42 -19.53 -43.89
C LYS A 116 3.56 -20.14 -45.00
N THR A 117 4.14 -20.25 -46.19
CA THR A 117 3.48 -20.79 -47.40
C THR A 117 3.70 -22.27 -47.56
N ASP A 118 4.42 -22.93 -46.64
CA ASP A 118 4.67 -24.35 -46.69
C ASP A 118 3.35 -25.13 -46.56
N GLN A 119 3.06 -25.93 -47.59
CA GLN A 119 1.83 -26.73 -47.65
C GLN A 119 1.81 -27.87 -46.64
N SER A 120 2.98 -28.27 -46.11
CA SER A 120 3.09 -29.32 -45.08
C SER A 120 2.65 -28.87 -43.69
N ILE A 121 2.46 -27.56 -43.44
CA ILE A 121 1.97 -27.03 -42.14
C ILE A 121 0.58 -27.58 -41.89
N PRO A 122 0.34 -28.21 -40.72
CA PRO A 122 -0.96 -28.75 -40.35
C PRO A 122 -1.99 -27.65 -40.12
N ASP A 123 -3.23 -27.93 -40.51
CA ASP A 123 -4.38 -27.14 -40.07
C ASP A 123 -4.70 -27.45 -38.60
N ILE A 124 -5.51 -26.57 -37.99
CA ILE A 124 -5.90 -26.68 -36.59
C ILE A 124 -6.58 -28.02 -36.26
N GLN A 125 -7.35 -28.59 -37.19
CA GLN A 125 -8.03 -29.88 -36.98
C GLN A 125 -7.03 -31.05 -36.89
N LYS A 126 -5.98 -31.04 -37.70
CA LYS A 126 -4.89 -32.04 -37.61
C LYS A 126 -4.15 -31.95 -36.29
N VAL A 127 -3.89 -30.69 -35.79
CA VAL A 127 -3.26 -30.47 -34.49
C VAL A 127 -4.15 -30.98 -33.36
N ILE A 128 -5.43 -30.61 -33.33
CA ILE A 128 -6.38 -31.07 -32.34
C ILE A 128 -6.47 -32.60 -32.31
N ASN A 129 -6.63 -33.22 -33.49
CA ASN A 129 -6.72 -34.67 -33.58
C ASN A 129 -5.44 -35.38 -33.11
N ALA A 130 -4.27 -34.77 -33.33
CA ALA A 130 -3.00 -35.36 -32.92
C ALA A 130 -2.81 -35.33 -31.38
N PHE A 131 -3.35 -34.31 -30.73
CA PHE A 131 -3.24 -34.13 -29.28
C PHE A 131 -4.54 -34.45 -28.51
N ASP A 132 -5.60 -34.95 -29.14
CA ASP A 132 -6.87 -35.33 -28.52
C ASP A 132 -6.76 -36.19 -27.24
N PRO A 133 -5.76 -37.12 -27.10
CA PRO A 133 -5.57 -37.83 -25.83
C PRO A 133 -5.13 -37.01 -24.64
N PHE A 134 -4.71 -35.78 -24.85
CA PHE A 134 -4.18 -34.89 -23.82
C PHE A 134 -5.11 -33.71 -23.55
N GLU A 135 -5.09 -33.18 -22.34
CA GLU A 135 -5.68 -31.88 -22.01
C GLU A 135 -4.67 -30.79 -22.37
N PHE A 136 -5.03 -29.88 -23.27
CA PHE A 136 -4.16 -28.79 -23.72
C PHE A 136 -4.93 -27.49 -23.95
N MET A 137 -4.19 -26.37 -23.99
CA MET A 137 -4.66 -25.04 -24.38
C MET A 137 -3.94 -24.59 -25.65
N LEU A 138 -4.66 -23.81 -26.47
CA LEU A 138 -4.10 -23.17 -27.68
C LEU A 138 -4.21 -21.64 -27.52
N LEU A 139 -3.08 -20.96 -27.61
CA LEU A 139 -2.98 -19.48 -27.50
C LEU A 139 -2.25 -18.95 -28.75
N PRO A 140 -2.98 -18.38 -29.72
CA PRO A 140 -2.34 -17.73 -30.88
C PRO A 140 -1.45 -16.57 -30.41
N HIS A 141 -0.31 -16.39 -31.09
CA HIS A 141 0.57 -15.26 -30.85
C HIS A 141 0.00 -14.00 -31.51
N ALA A 142 -0.43 -13.01 -30.70
CA ALA A 142 -0.95 -11.76 -31.21
C ALA A 142 0.18 -10.76 -31.52
N GLY A 143 -0.07 -9.86 -32.47
CA GLY A 143 0.83 -8.73 -32.75
C GLY A 143 2.02 -9.05 -33.69
N GLN A 144 2.21 -10.29 -34.15
CA GLN A 144 3.23 -10.59 -35.14
C GLN A 144 2.73 -10.25 -36.56
N LYS A 145 3.65 -9.78 -37.42
CA LYS A 145 3.39 -9.57 -38.87
C LYS A 145 2.93 -10.84 -39.62
N HIS A 146 2.89 -11.96 -38.93
CA HIS A 146 2.62 -13.29 -39.43
C HIS A 146 1.27 -13.86 -39.02
N GLY A 147 0.50 -13.17 -38.16
CA GLY A 147 -0.69 -13.75 -37.58
C GLY A 147 -1.99 -13.18 -38.10
N GLN A 148 -3.00 -14.03 -38.23
CA GLN A 148 -4.39 -13.60 -38.43
C GLN A 148 -4.97 -12.89 -37.20
N PHE A 149 -4.24 -12.89 -36.07
CA PHE A 149 -4.66 -12.35 -34.81
C PHE A 149 -3.72 -11.23 -34.38
N ASN A 150 -3.99 -10.00 -34.87
CA ASN A 150 -3.35 -8.81 -34.39
C ASN A 150 -4.12 -8.27 -33.15
N TYR A 151 -3.46 -7.50 -32.28
CA TYR A 151 -4.10 -6.74 -31.20
C TYR A 151 -5.22 -5.82 -31.65
N SER A 152 -4.97 -5.15 -32.74
CA SER A 152 -5.96 -4.42 -33.51
C SER A 152 -6.11 -5.23 -34.78
N LEU A 153 -7.22 -5.94 -34.91
CA LEU A 153 -7.66 -6.35 -36.22
C LEU A 153 -7.80 -5.07 -37.03
N HIS A 154 -6.84 -4.83 -37.95
CA HIS A 154 -6.90 -3.67 -38.82
C HIS A 154 -8.17 -3.71 -39.66
N GLU A 155 -8.67 -2.56 -40.09
CA GLU A 155 -9.78 -2.48 -41.04
C GLU A 155 -9.50 -3.45 -42.19
N GLY A 156 -10.33 -4.48 -42.32
CA GLY A 156 -10.21 -5.53 -43.33
C GLY A 156 -9.77 -6.92 -42.86
N GLU A 157 -9.24 -7.06 -41.64
CA GLU A 157 -8.89 -8.38 -41.04
C GLU A 157 -10.01 -8.85 -40.10
N GLN A 158 -11.18 -9.14 -40.67
CA GLN A 158 -12.31 -9.57 -39.87
C GLN A 158 -12.43 -11.10 -39.87
N VAL A 159 -12.78 -11.65 -38.69
CA VAL A 159 -13.21 -13.06 -38.59
C VAL A 159 -14.63 -13.16 -39.15
N ASP A 160 -14.76 -12.96 -40.44
CA ASP A 160 -16.07 -12.72 -41.08
C ASP A 160 -16.91 -13.97 -41.28
N ASN A 161 -16.33 -15.14 -41.26
CA ASN A 161 -17.08 -16.37 -41.51
C ASN A 161 -17.42 -17.10 -40.19
N ALA A 162 -18.50 -17.82 -40.20
CA ALA A 162 -18.97 -18.61 -39.07
C ALA A 162 -17.96 -19.69 -38.65
N LEU A 163 -17.13 -20.20 -39.59
CA LEU A 163 -16.09 -21.17 -39.27
C LEU A 163 -14.97 -20.59 -38.46
N SER A 164 -14.39 -19.47 -38.88
CA SER A 164 -13.32 -18.80 -38.14
C SER A 164 -13.76 -18.39 -36.75
N ARG A 165 -14.96 -17.85 -36.61
CA ARG A 165 -15.56 -17.48 -35.32
C ARG A 165 -15.78 -18.71 -34.41
N SER A 166 -16.24 -19.84 -34.99
CA SER A 166 -16.39 -21.07 -34.23
C SER A 166 -15.04 -21.67 -33.80
N ILE A 167 -14.03 -21.62 -34.64
CA ILE A 167 -12.68 -22.05 -34.29
C ILE A 167 -12.15 -21.20 -33.15
N TYR A 168 -12.27 -19.87 -33.24
CA TYR A 168 -11.82 -18.97 -32.23
C TYR A 168 -12.47 -19.27 -30.86
N TYR A 169 -13.79 -19.32 -30.81
CA TYR A 169 -14.53 -19.55 -29.60
C TYR A 169 -14.30 -20.91 -28.94
N ASN A 170 -14.18 -21.96 -29.75
CA ASN A 170 -14.12 -23.34 -29.24
C ASN A 170 -12.71 -23.88 -29.06
N GLN A 171 -11.70 -23.31 -29.74
CA GLN A 171 -10.37 -23.89 -29.81
C GLN A 171 -9.27 -23.03 -29.19
N PHE A 172 -9.50 -21.73 -29.02
CA PHE A 172 -8.52 -20.86 -28.43
C PHE A 172 -8.97 -20.39 -27.05
N ASP A 173 -8.06 -20.49 -26.08
CA ASP A 173 -8.30 -20.10 -24.68
C ASP A 173 -7.93 -18.65 -24.38
N GLY A 174 -7.23 -17.98 -25.28
CA GLY A 174 -6.74 -16.61 -25.16
C GLY A 174 -5.65 -16.32 -26.17
N PHE A 175 -4.82 -15.32 -25.86
CA PHE A 175 -3.68 -14.92 -26.71
C PHE A 175 -2.38 -14.82 -25.92
N THR A 176 -1.25 -14.82 -26.65
CA THR A 176 0.05 -14.41 -26.13
C THR A 176 0.57 -13.19 -26.88
N ALA A 177 1.29 -12.30 -26.20
CA ALA A 177 1.93 -11.12 -26.81
C ALA A 177 3.07 -10.59 -25.93
N ARG A 178 3.72 -9.46 -26.30
CA ARG A 178 4.75 -8.83 -25.48
C ARG A 178 4.20 -7.74 -24.53
N GLU A 179 3.11 -7.13 -24.90
CA GLU A 179 2.45 -6.06 -24.15
C GLU A 179 0.93 -6.20 -24.24
N ASP A 180 0.24 -5.55 -23.34
CA ASP A 180 -1.23 -5.56 -23.30
C ASP A 180 -1.90 -4.50 -24.19
N LYS A 181 -1.10 -3.77 -24.95
CA LYS A 181 -1.58 -2.74 -25.87
C LYS A 181 -2.54 -3.29 -26.91
N GLY A 182 -3.65 -2.63 -27.10
CA GLY A 182 -4.68 -3.04 -28.07
C GLY A 182 -5.62 -4.14 -27.59
N LEU A 183 -5.44 -4.70 -26.38
CA LEU A 183 -6.34 -5.71 -25.83
C LEU A 183 -7.79 -5.21 -25.75
N GLU A 184 -7.99 -3.97 -25.33
CA GLU A 184 -9.34 -3.39 -25.24
C GLU A 184 -10.00 -3.26 -26.61
N THR A 185 -9.28 -2.75 -27.61
CA THR A 185 -9.78 -2.65 -28.99
C THR A 185 -10.11 -4.04 -29.55
N THR A 186 -9.29 -5.05 -29.24
CA THR A 186 -9.54 -6.43 -29.63
C THR A 186 -10.81 -6.98 -28.96
N ARG A 187 -10.99 -6.71 -27.68
CA ARG A 187 -12.21 -7.07 -26.93
C ARG A 187 -13.46 -6.41 -27.50
N GLU A 188 -13.40 -5.12 -27.84
CA GLU A 188 -14.51 -4.42 -28.48
C GLU A 188 -14.89 -5.04 -29.83
N TYR A 189 -13.91 -5.46 -30.64
CA TYR A 189 -14.17 -6.18 -31.88
C TYR A 189 -14.87 -7.51 -31.62
N PHE A 190 -14.31 -8.33 -30.71
CA PHE A 190 -14.89 -9.64 -30.40
C PHE A 190 -16.23 -9.53 -29.66
N ALA A 191 -16.49 -8.43 -28.94
CA ALA A 191 -17.81 -8.15 -28.36
C ALA A 191 -18.89 -8.08 -29.43
N LYS A 192 -18.59 -7.48 -30.59
CA LYS A 192 -19.52 -7.44 -31.72
C LYS A 192 -19.79 -8.83 -32.30
N LEU A 193 -18.90 -9.78 -32.03
CA LEU A 193 -19.06 -11.19 -32.43
C LEU A 193 -19.64 -12.06 -31.29
N GLY A 194 -19.92 -11.49 -30.12
CA GLY A 194 -20.49 -12.22 -28.97
C GLY A 194 -19.49 -13.06 -28.18
N ILE A 195 -18.17 -12.78 -28.26
CA ILE A 195 -17.10 -13.59 -27.64
C ILE A 195 -16.09 -12.75 -26.84
N ALA A 196 -16.39 -11.50 -26.53
CA ALA A 196 -15.44 -10.58 -25.89
C ALA A 196 -14.97 -11.01 -24.49
N GLU A 197 -15.84 -11.63 -23.72
CA GLU A 197 -15.57 -12.07 -22.35
C GLU A 197 -14.49 -13.16 -22.25
N PHE A 198 -14.21 -13.85 -23.35
CA PHE A 198 -13.17 -14.90 -23.43
C PHE A 198 -11.88 -14.41 -24.08
N VAL A 199 -11.78 -13.13 -24.40
CA VAL A 199 -10.59 -12.55 -25.02
C VAL A 199 -9.66 -12.04 -23.94
N ASN A 200 -8.70 -12.88 -23.55
CA ASN A 200 -7.68 -12.54 -22.58
C ASN A 200 -6.28 -12.83 -23.15
N LEU A 201 -5.28 -12.22 -22.56
CA LEU A 201 -3.93 -12.16 -23.10
C LEU A 201 -2.93 -12.44 -21.99
N LEU A 202 -1.91 -13.22 -22.32
CA LEU A 202 -0.71 -13.37 -21.50
C LEU A 202 0.44 -12.66 -22.18
N THR A 203 1.10 -11.76 -21.47
CA THR A 203 2.32 -11.15 -21.99
C THR A 203 3.50 -12.07 -21.75
N CYS A 204 4.38 -12.16 -22.75
CA CYS A 204 5.52 -13.07 -22.76
C CYS A 204 6.76 -12.39 -23.32
N SER A 205 7.96 -12.84 -22.90
CA SER A 205 9.22 -12.19 -23.24
C SER A 205 9.69 -12.46 -24.67
N ASP A 206 9.38 -13.63 -25.22
CA ASP A 206 9.96 -14.13 -26.49
C ASP A 206 11.51 -14.11 -26.44
N ASN A 207 12.06 -14.48 -25.27
CA ASN A 207 13.49 -14.45 -25.03
C ASN A 207 14.18 -15.69 -25.56
N TYR A 208 15.35 -15.52 -26.19
CA TYR A 208 16.21 -16.59 -26.72
C TYR A 208 17.52 -16.73 -25.95
N ILE A 209 17.95 -15.71 -25.23
CA ILE A 209 19.28 -15.65 -24.63
C ILE A 209 19.13 -15.41 -23.12
N PRO A 210 19.46 -16.40 -22.27
CA PRO A 210 19.29 -16.32 -20.83
C PRO A 210 19.86 -15.07 -20.17
N SER A 211 21.07 -14.67 -20.57
CA SER A 211 21.77 -13.51 -20.00
C SER A 211 21.11 -12.17 -20.34
N ARG A 212 20.29 -12.11 -21.36
CA ARG A 212 19.57 -10.93 -21.83
C ARG A 212 18.08 -10.92 -21.42
N TYR A 213 17.64 -11.89 -20.65
CA TYR A 213 16.26 -11.95 -20.20
C TYR A 213 15.83 -10.63 -19.52
N PRO A 214 14.64 -10.06 -19.81
CA PRO A 214 13.56 -10.53 -20.70
C PRO A 214 13.62 -9.95 -22.12
N GLU A 215 14.78 -9.58 -22.63
CA GLU A 215 14.91 -9.01 -23.99
C GLU A 215 14.65 -10.07 -25.05
N PRO A 216 13.96 -9.71 -26.16
CA PRO A 216 13.73 -10.62 -27.26
C PRO A 216 14.95 -10.76 -28.16
N LYS A 217 14.85 -11.58 -29.19
CA LYS A 217 15.89 -11.76 -30.22
C LYS A 217 16.16 -10.45 -30.98
N SER A 218 15.10 -9.70 -31.33
CA SER A 218 15.18 -8.42 -32.06
C SER A 218 15.23 -7.23 -31.12
N SER A 219 16.17 -6.30 -31.37
CA SER A 219 16.28 -5.04 -30.63
C SER A 219 15.17 -4.02 -30.95
N GLU A 220 14.40 -4.24 -32.02
CA GLU A 220 13.28 -3.35 -32.43
C GLU A 220 11.93 -3.78 -31.84
N ALA A 221 11.90 -4.81 -31.02
CA ALA A 221 10.66 -5.28 -30.42
C ALA A 221 10.14 -4.32 -29.35
N THR A 222 8.82 -4.32 -29.16
CA THR A 222 8.16 -3.57 -28.08
C THR A 222 8.69 -3.96 -26.71
N PRO A 223 8.71 -3.03 -25.72
CA PRO A 223 9.08 -3.36 -24.35
C PRO A 223 8.21 -4.48 -23.77
N PHE A 224 8.83 -5.36 -23.01
CA PHE A 224 8.09 -6.41 -22.32
C PHE A 224 7.40 -5.84 -21.06
N VAL A 225 6.08 -6.02 -20.98
CA VAL A 225 5.28 -5.73 -19.79
C VAL A 225 4.83 -7.09 -19.23
N PRO A 226 5.31 -7.50 -18.05
CA PRO A 226 4.99 -8.82 -17.52
C PRO A 226 3.54 -8.95 -17.08
N THR A 227 3.01 -10.17 -17.20
CA THR A 227 1.74 -10.56 -16.60
C THR A 227 1.96 -11.18 -15.23
N TRP A 228 1.19 -10.70 -14.25
CA TRP A 228 1.03 -11.35 -12.96
C TRP A 228 -0.33 -12.03 -12.90
N MET A 229 -0.35 -13.26 -12.46
CA MET A 229 -1.55 -14.10 -12.40
C MET A 229 -1.97 -14.35 -10.95
N MET A 230 -3.24 -14.08 -10.63
CA MET A 230 -3.86 -14.41 -9.34
C MET A 230 -4.43 -15.84 -9.39
N ALA A 231 -3.55 -16.81 -9.44
CA ALA A 231 -3.89 -18.22 -9.46
C ALA A 231 -2.68 -19.06 -9.02
N GLU A 232 -2.88 -20.36 -8.79
CA GLU A 232 -1.78 -21.28 -8.59
C GLU A 232 -0.91 -21.37 -9.87
N PRO A 233 0.42 -21.55 -9.73
CA PRO A 233 1.32 -21.69 -10.87
C PRO A 233 1.19 -23.06 -11.58
N THR A 234 0.00 -23.32 -12.12
CA THR A 234 -0.39 -24.59 -12.73
C THR A 234 -1.13 -24.37 -14.05
N TYR A 235 -1.31 -25.45 -14.81
CA TYR A 235 -2.11 -25.44 -16.03
C TYR A 235 -3.56 -24.95 -15.78
N ASP A 236 -4.22 -25.51 -14.76
CA ASP A 236 -5.59 -25.12 -14.41
C ASP A 236 -5.65 -23.65 -13.94
N GLY A 237 -4.59 -23.15 -13.26
CA GLY A 237 -4.47 -21.74 -12.88
C GLY A 237 -4.40 -20.80 -14.08
N VAL A 238 -3.59 -21.14 -15.09
CA VAL A 238 -3.51 -20.36 -16.34
C VAL A 238 -4.84 -20.39 -17.07
N ARG A 239 -5.45 -21.56 -17.22
CA ARG A 239 -6.73 -21.74 -17.93
C ARG A 239 -7.86 -20.92 -17.29
N LEU A 240 -7.98 -20.95 -15.97
CA LEU A 240 -8.99 -20.14 -15.28
C LEU A 240 -8.69 -18.63 -15.36
N SER A 241 -7.42 -18.24 -15.31
CA SER A 241 -7.04 -16.84 -15.47
C SER A 241 -7.34 -16.31 -16.88
N LEU A 242 -7.24 -17.15 -17.89
CA LEU A 242 -7.66 -16.80 -19.26
C LEU A 242 -9.17 -16.68 -19.40
N SER A 243 -9.95 -17.34 -18.54
CA SER A 243 -11.43 -17.19 -18.52
C SER A 243 -11.93 -16.02 -17.64
N GLU A 244 -11.03 -15.38 -16.87
CA GLU A 244 -11.39 -14.32 -15.93
C GLU A 244 -10.32 -13.22 -15.91
N SER A 245 -10.57 -12.15 -16.64
CA SER A 245 -9.60 -11.06 -16.82
C SER A 245 -9.19 -10.38 -15.51
N SER A 246 -10.02 -10.45 -14.49
CA SER A 246 -9.71 -9.89 -13.18
C SER A 246 -8.54 -10.59 -12.47
N ARG A 247 -8.13 -11.79 -12.94
CA ARG A 247 -6.96 -12.50 -12.42
C ARG A 247 -5.63 -12.08 -13.04
N LEU A 248 -5.64 -11.25 -14.09
CA LEU A 248 -4.46 -10.87 -14.86
C LEU A 248 -4.11 -9.40 -14.67
N PHE A 249 -2.88 -9.12 -14.27
CA PHE A 249 -2.35 -7.79 -14.05
C PHE A 249 -1.13 -7.56 -14.94
N TYR A 250 -1.16 -6.50 -15.74
CA TYR A 250 -0.09 -6.15 -16.69
C TYR A 250 0.71 -4.98 -16.14
N GLN A 251 1.77 -5.28 -15.41
CA GLN A 251 2.62 -4.26 -14.79
C GLN A 251 3.97 -4.85 -14.37
N LYS A 252 4.99 -3.99 -14.28
CA LYS A 252 6.35 -4.40 -13.92
C LYS A 252 6.44 -4.95 -12.50
N GLU A 253 5.86 -4.22 -11.56
CA GLU A 253 5.92 -4.56 -10.13
C GLU A 253 4.81 -5.55 -9.77
N LYS A 254 5.07 -6.40 -8.77
CA LYS A 254 4.05 -7.32 -8.23
C LYS A 254 2.84 -6.53 -7.73
N PRO A 255 1.61 -6.90 -8.15
CA PRO A 255 0.40 -6.33 -7.59
C PRO A 255 0.34 -6.51 -6.08
N GLN A 256 0.16 -5.42 -5.36
CA GLN A 256 -0.02 -5.47 -3.91
C GLN A 256 -1.50 -5.55 -3.58
N ILE A 257 -1.91 -6.67 -3.01
CA ILE A 257 -3.25 -6.85 -2.46
C ILE A 257 -3.06 -6.82 -0.95
N GLN A 258 -3.45 -5.71 -0.34
CA GLN A 258 -3.41 -5.52 1.11
C GLN A 258 -4.83 -5.52 1.62
N CYS A 259 -5.26 -6.63 2.19
CA CYS A 259 -6.46 -6.66 2.99
C CYS A 259 -6.24 -7.47 4.25
N ASP A 260 -6.88 -7.03 5.32
CA ASP A 260 -6.91 -7.76 6.57
C ASP A 260 -7.73 -9.02 6.37
N HIS A 261 -7.21 -10.16 6.78
CA HIS A 261 -7.85 -11.43 6.51
C HIS A 261 -7.68 -12.45 7.62
N ILE A 262 -8.67 -13.33 7.73
CA ILE A 262 -8.61 -14.59 8.50
C ILE A 262 -7.85 -15.58 7.65
N GLY A 263 -6.70 -16.06 8.13
CA GLY A 263 -5.81 -16.88 7.31
C GLY A 263 -6.08 -18.37 7.42
N LYS A 264 -6.28 -18.89 8.63
CA LYS A 264 -6.43 -20.34 8.87
C LYS A 264 -7.40 -20.63 9.98
N VAL A 265 -8.20 -21.69 9.79
CA VAL A 265 -9.15 -22.20 10.79
C VAL A 265 -8.91 -23.68 11.00
N LYS A 266 -8.66 -24.08 12.25
CA LYS A 266 -8.42 -25.47 12.64
C LYS A 266 -9.29 -25.88 13.81
N LEU A 267 -9.83 -27.09 13.73
CA LEU A 267 -10.46 -27.80 14.82
C LEU A 267 -10.45 -29.30 14.50
N SER A 268 -9.99 -30.12 15.38
CA SER A 268 -10.08 -31.58 15.20
C SER A 268 -10.51 -32.25 16.51
N ASN A 269 -11.64 -32.95 16.41
CA ASN A 269 -12.16 -33.80 17.48
C ASN A 269 -12.90 -35.01 16.89
N GLU A 270 -13.59 -35.77 17.72
CA GLU A 270 -14.32 -36.97 17.29
C GLU A 270 -15.48 -36.68 16.32
N LEU A 271 -16.11 -35.49 16.43
CA LEU A 271 -17.33 -35.13 15.70
C LEU A 271 -17.04 -34.25 14.46
N ILE A 272 -15.95 -33.48 14.52
CA ILE A 272 -15.64 -32.51 13.49
C ILE A 272 -14.13 -32.43 13.23
N ASP A 273 -13.77 -32.19 11.97
CA ASP A 273 -12.40 -32.03 11.54
C ASP A 273 -12.31 -30.89 10.51
N ILE A 274 -11.80 -29.75 10.94
CA ILE A 274 -11.62 -28.52 10.17
C ILE A 274 -10.14 -28.30 9.94
N ASP A 275 -9.71 -28.23 8.69
CA ASP A 275 -8.41 -27.70 8.29
C ASP A 275 -8.60 -26.87 7.04
N VAL A 276 -8.76 -25.56 7.23
CA VAL A 276 -9.16 -24.59 6.22
C VAL A 276 -8.12 -23.48 6.17
N GLU A 277 -7.61 -23.22 4.98
CA GLU A 277 -6.84 -22.03 4.67
C GLU A 277 -7.71 -21.08 3.83
N LEU A 278 -7.85 -19.85 4.31
CA LEU A 278 -8.61 -18.78 3.66
C LEU A 278 -7.65 -17.80 3.01
N THR A 279 -8.11 -17.18 1.92
CA THR A 279 -7.35 -16.15 1.19
C THR A 279 -7.92 -14.77 1.44
N GLU A 280 -7.15 -13.76 1.07
CA GLU A 280 -7.47 -12.34 1.24
C GLU A 280 -8.72 -11.88 0.49
N GLY A 281 -9.12 -12.60 -0.58
CA GLY A 281 -10.25 -12.23 -1.43
C GLY A 281 -11.55 -12.97 -1.12
N LEU A 282 -12.16 -13.55 -2.16
CA LEU A 282 -13.42 -14.27 -2.07
C LEU A 282 -13.20 -15.74 -1.67
N ASN A 283 -13.77 -16.13 -0.55
CA ASN A 283 -13.83 -17.51 -0.07
C ASN A 283 -15.30 -17.96 -0.05
N VAL A 284 -15.61 -19.06 -0.71
CA VAL A 284 -17.00 -19.57 -0.78
C VAL A 284 -17.10 -20.93 -0.11
N VAL A 285 -18.00 -21.01 0.88
CA VAL A 285 -18.30 -22.23 1.64
C VAL A 285 -19.46 -22.96 0.98
N ILE A 286 -19.20 -24.17 0.50
CA ILE A 286 -20.18 -25.02 -0.20
C ILE A 286 -20.36 -26.36 0.52
N GLY A 287 -21.47 -27.01 0.23
CA GLY A 287 -21.78 -28.35 0.75
C GLY A 287 -23.27 -28.62 0.79
N GLY A 288 -23.64 -29.86 0.98
CA GLY A 288 -25.03 -30.28 1.06
C GLY A 288 -25.77 -29.67 2.28
N SER A 289 -27.07 -29.98 2.39
CA SER A 289 -27.83 -29.61 3.59
C SER A 289 -27.26 -30.33 4.82
N SER A 290 -27.19 -29.64 5.96
CA SER A 290 -26.64 -30.15 7.24
C SER A 290 -25.19 -30.62 7.16
N SER A 291 -24.41 -30.12 6.21
CA SER A 291 -22.97 -30.45 6.07
C SER A 291 -22.06 -29.71 7.04
N GLY A 292 -22.55 -28.70 7.77
CA GLY A 292 -21.78 -27.92 8.74
C GLY A 292 -21.34 -26.54 8.22
N LYS A 293 -21.92 -26.02 7.15
CA LYS A 293 -21.57 -24.69 6.60
C LYS A 293 -21.79 -23.56 7.63
N THR A 294 -23.02 -23.46 8.14
CA THR A 294 -23.39 -22.44 9.15
C THR A 294 -22.62 -22.65 10.45
N LEU A 295 -22.39 -23.93 10.87
CA LEU A 295 -21.54 -24.25 12.02
C LEU A 295 -20.13 -23.65 11.85
N PHE A 296 -19.53 -23.78 10.66
CA PHE A 296 -18.21 -23.26 10.38
C PHE A 296 -18.12 -21.74 10.54
N VAL A 297 -19.04 -21.01 9.91
CA VAL A 297 -19.02 -19.52 9.94
C VAL A 297 -19.48 -18.96 11.29
N ASP A 298 -20.46 -19.59 11.96
CA ASP A 298 -20.90 -19.23 13.31
C ASP A 298 -19.77 -19.44 14.33
N SER A 299 -19.09 -20.60 14.27
CA SER A 299 -17.97 -20.87 15.19
C SER A 299 -16.81 -19.87 15.01
N MET A 300 -16.52 -19.43 13.78
CA MET A 300 -15.57 -18.34 13.55
C MET A 300 -16.04 -17.04 14.20
N ASN A 301 -17.31 -16.65 13.98
CA ASN A 301 -17.86 -15.43 14.57
C ASN A 301 -17.82 -15.46 16.09
N LYS A 302 -18.26 -16.58 16.69
CA LYS A 302 -18.27 -16.77 18.14
C LYS A 302 -16.86 -16.80 18.75
N PHE A 303 -15.86 -17.23 18.00
CA PHE A 303 -14.45 -17.12 18.40
C PHE A 303 -14.05 -15.65 18.60
N PHE A 304 -14.40 -14.78 17.64
CA PHE A 304 -14.09 -13.36 17.75
C PHE A 304 -14.92 -12.64 18.82
N GLU A 305 -16.15 -13.07 19.06
CA GLU A 305 -17.00 -12.55 20.14
C GLU A 305 -16.56 -13.07 21.52
N GLN A 306 -15.62 -14.02 21.59
CA GLN A 306 -15.21 -14.75 22.81
C GLN A 306 -16.37 -15.46 23.52
N ASP A 307 -17.35 -15.91 22.75
CA ASP A 307 -18.63 -16.46 23.22
C ASP A 307 -18.93 -17.87 22.70
N LEU A 308 -17.91 -18.67 22.46
CA LEU A 308 -18.03 -20.05 21.95
C LEU A 308 -18.90 -20.96 22.81
N LYS A 309 -18.98 -20.69 24.13
CA LYS A 309 -19.79 -21.50 25.07
C LYS A 309 -21.30 -21.38 24.83
N HIS A 310 -21.74 -20.24 24.29
CA HIS A 310 -23.15 -19.99 23.97
C HIS A 310 -23.47 -20.23 22.50
N SER A 311 -22.56 -20.82 21.71
CA SER A 311 -22.85 -21.22 20.35
C SER A 311 -23.94 -22.30 20.30
N GLU A 312 -24.87 -22.21 19.36
CA GLU A 312 -25.83 -23.28 19.07
C GLU A 312 -25.18 -24.60 18.67
N TYR A 313 -23.90 -24.53 18.29
CA TYR A 313 -23.07 -25.67 17.88
C TYR A 313 -22.13 -26.18 18.98
N ALA A 314 -22.29 -25.77 20.22
CA ALA A 314 -21.45 -26.21 21.37
C ALA A 314 -21.38 -27.72 21.49
N LYS A 315 -22.47 -28.46 21.12
CA LYS A 315 -22.51 -29.94 21.07
C LYS A 315 -21.41 -30.58 20.22
N PHE A 316 -20.84 -29.84 19.25
CA PHE A 316 -19.71 -30.30 18.42
C PHE A 316 -18.34 -29.97 19.02
N LYS A 317 -18.30 -29.54 20.28
CA LYS A 317 -17.05 -29.19 21.01
C LYS A 317 -16.22 -28.13 20.24
N VAL A 318 -16.88 -27.08 19.76
CA VAL A 318 -16.27 -25.99 18.98
C VAL A 318 -15.40 -25.04 19.81
N GLU A 319 -15.37 -25.22 21.14
CA GLU A 319 -14.64 -24.38 22.08
C GLU A 319 -13.11 -24.34 21.82
N ASN A 320 -12.59 -25.41 21.19
CA ASN A 320 -11.17 -25.53 20.87
C ASN A 320 -10.82 -25.11 19.42
N ILE A 321 -11.68 -24.36 18.77
CA ILE A 321 -11.39 -23.83 17.43
C ILE A 321 -10.21 -22.86 17.50
N ASP A 322 -9.26 -23.02 16.59
CA ASP A 322 -8.11 -22.14 16.41
C ASP A 322 -8.31 -21.33 15.13
N VAL A 323 -8.34 -20.01 15.26
CA VAL A 323 -8.52 -19.08 14.13
C VAL A 323 -7.34 -18.14 14.06
N LYS A 324 -6.52 -18.28 13.02
CA LYS A 324 -5.42 -17.35 12.77
C LYS A 324 -5.93 -16.08 12.11
N ASN A 325 -5.89 -14.99 12.84
CA ASN A 325 -6.23 -13.64 12.38
C ASN A 325 -5.07 -12.68 12.69
N PRO A 326 -4.11 -12.52 11.76
CA PRO A 326 -2.92 -11.71 12.00
C PRO A 326 -3.21 -10.24 12.31
N SER A 327 -4.34 -9.72 11.81
CA SER A 327 -4.73 -8.32 11.97
C SER A 327 -5.54 -8.04 13.23
N GLU A 328 -5.97 -9.07 13.96
CA GLU A 328 -6.86 -8.99 15.13
C GLU A 328 -8.18 -8.25 14.88
N ILE A 329 -8.59 -8.14 13.60
CA ILE A 329 -9.79 -7.40 13.20
C ILE A 329 -11.00 -8.32 13.24
N HIS A 330 -12.07 -7.87 13.90
CA HIS A 330 -13.32 -8.60 13.95
C HIS A 330 -14.04 -8.59 12.61
N PRO A 331 -14.48 -9.77 12.10
CA PRO A 331 -15.28 -9.86 10.89
C PRO A 331 -16.70 -9.34 11.12
N TYR A 332 -17.33 -8.86 10.05
CA TYR A 332 -18.78 -8.61 10.04
C TYR A 332 -19.51 -9.89 9.67
N TYR A 333 -20.31 -10.40 10.59
CA TYR A 333 -21.09 -11.62 10.37
C TYR A 333 -22.58 -11.34 10.15
N ILE A 334 -23.11 -11.90 9.07
CA ILE A 334 -24.50 -11.83 8.69
C ILE A 334 -25.05 -13.25 8.60
N HIS A 335 -25.87 -13.62 9.57
CA HIS A 335 -26.43 -14.97 9.63
C HIS A 335 -27.62 -15.14 8.66
N GLN A 336 -27.92 -16.38 8.27
CA GLN A 336 -28.86 -16.77 7.22
C GLN A 336 -30.25 -16.09 7.32
N ASN A 337 -30.87 -16.09 8.50
CA ASN A 337 -32.22 -15.56 8.68
C ASN A 337 -32.25 -14.04 8.86
N PHE A 338 -31.14 -13.41 9.00
CA PHE A 338 -31.02 -12.03 9.39
C PHE A 338 -31.62 -11.05 8.35
N ILE A 339 -31.33 -11.27 7.07
CA ILE A 339 -31.91 -10.45 5.99
C ILE A 339 -33.42 -10.69 5.88
N ALA A 340 -33.85 -11.96 6.02
CA ALA A 340 -35.25 -12.33 5.99
C ALA A 340 -36.06 -11.70 7.13
N ASP A 341 -35.53 -11.75 8.35
CA ASP A 341 -36.15 -11.18 9.54
C ASP A 341 -36.35 -9.68 9.41
N LEU A 342 -35.42 -9.01 8.80
CA LEU A 342 -35.47 -7.59 8.53
C LEU A 342 -36.49 -7.19 7.49
N VAL A 343 -36.49 -7.92 6.39
CA VAL A 343 -37.42 -7.68 5.30
C VAL A 343 -38.87 -7.87 5.77
N ASN A 344 -39.09 -8.77 6.73
CA ASN A 344 -40.41 -9.07 7.29
C ASN A 344 -40.86 -8.06 8.36
N ARG A 345 -39.96 -7.25 8.92
CA ARG A 345 -40.31 -6.16 9.85
C ARG A 345 -40.74 -4.93 9.06
N ASN A 346 -42.04 -4.71 8.95
CA ASN A 346 -42.63 -3.68 8.08
C ASN A 346 -42.84 -2.31 8.78
N ASP A 347 -42.00 -1.89 9.70
CA ASP A 347 -42.19 -0.69 10.52
C ASP A 347 -41.08 0.38 10.28
N GLU A 348 -41.48 1.60 9.90
CA GLU A 348 -40.59 2.74 9.64
C GLU A 348 -39.77 3.18 10.87
N SER A 349 -40.31 2.98 12.07
CA SER A 349 -39.61 3.33 13.32
C SER A 349 -38.41 2.43 13.63
N SER A 350 -38.26 1.32 12.92
CA SER A 350 -37.27 0.30 13.18
C SER A 350 -35.96 0.47 12.40
N ILE A 351 -35.81 1.47 11.51
CA ILE A 351 -34.54 1.70 10.80
C ILE A 351 -33.44 2.12 11.78
N ASP A 352 -33.78 2.94 12.78
CA ASP A 352 -32.83 3.34 13.83
C ASP A 352 -32.49 2.19 14.80
N GLU A 353 -33.37 1.18 14.87
CA GLU A 353 -33.22 -0.02 15.72
C GLU A 353 -32.74 -1.24 14.94
N ILE A 354 -32.58 -1.13 13.62
CA ILE A 354 -32.24 -2.26 12.77
C ILE A 354 -30.85 -2.81 13.11
N PRO A 355 -30.74 -3.98 13.75
CA PRO A 355 -29.45 -4.52 14.16
C PRO A 355 -28.46 -4.75 13.00
N ILE A 356 -28.93 -4.78 11.77
CA ILE A 356 -28.10 -4.95 10.56
C ILE A 356 -27.39 -3.69 10.14
N LEU A 357 -28.07 -2.56 10.17
CA LEU A 357 -27.41 -1.27 10.00
C LEU A 357 -26.41 -1.04 11.14
N LYS A 358 -26.68 -1.60 12.31
CA LYS A 358 -25.71 -1.68 13.43
C LYS A 358 -24.53 -2.63 13.20
N LYS A 359 -24.60 -3.59 12.31
CA LYS A 359 -23.51 -4.55 12.02
C LYS A 359 -22.88 -4.40 10.62
N ALA A 360 -23.62 -4.02 9.64
CA ALA A 360 -23.14 -3.79 8.24
C ALA A 360 -22.74 -2.36 7.92
N PHE A 361 -23.43 -1.44 8.46
CA PHE A 361 -22.99 -0.17 8.97
C PHE A 361 -23.07 -0.35 10.47
N PRO A 362 -21.99 -0.65 11.13
CA PRO A 362 -22.09 -0.70 12.56
C PRO A 362 -22.71 0.62 12.95
N SER A 363 -23.92 0.54 12.76
CA SER A 363 -25.09 1.32 13.03
C SER A 363 -24.73 2.73 13.44
N ASP A 364 -25.49 3.24 14.28
CA ASP A 364 -25.18 4.35 15.14
C ASP A 364 -23.71 4.38 15.57
N ASP A 365 -23.04 3.25 15.82
CA ASP A 365 -21.64 3.25 16.31
C ASP A 365 -20.60 3.58 15.25
N ASN A 366 -20.77 3.26 13.97
CA ASN A 366 -19.82 3.69 12.93
C ASN A 366 -20.15 5.05 12.36
N VAL A 367 -21.42 5.38 12.23
CA VAL A 367 -21.83 6.75 11.91
C VAL A 367 -21.47 7.63 13.10
N LYS A 368 -21.77 7.22 14.35
CA LYS A 368 -21.31 7.88 15.58
C LYS A 368 -19.78 7.89 15.67
N ARG A 369 -19.08 6.82 15.28
CA ARG A 369 -17.61 6.84 15.20
C ARG A 369 -17.09 7.71 14.06
N GLN A 370 -17.72 7.74 12.89
CA GLN A 370 -17.35 8.66 11.82
C GLN A 370 -17.67 10.09 12.20
N ILE A 371 -18.83 10.35 12.79
CA ILE A 371 -19.19 11.64 13.35
C ILE A 371 -18.26 11.96 14.52
N SER A 372 -18.03 11.01 15.44
CA SER A 372 -17.08 11.19 16.55
C SER A 372 -15.65 11.39 16.06
N ARG A 373 -15.21 10.68 15.03
CA ARG A 373 -13.91 10.92 14.37
C ARG A 373 -13.88 12.28 13.69
N THR A 374 -14.95 12.64 12.98
CA THR A 374 -15.06 13.95 12.34
C THR A 374 -15.12 15.05 13.38
N LEU A 375 -15.87 14.85 14.46
CA LEU A 375 -15.91 15.76 15.60
C LEU A 375 -14.55 15.83 16.30
N ALA A 376 -13.86 14.70 16.47
CA ALA A 376 -12.51 14.67 17.03
C ALA A 376 -11.49 15.34 16.09
N ASP A 377 -11.58 15.12 14.80
CA ASP A 377 -10.75 15.80 13.81
C ASP A 377 -11.05 17.29 13.75
N LEU A 378 -12.32 17.65 13.78
CA LEU A 378 -12.75 19.06 13.89
C LEU A 378 -12.25 19.69 15.19
N LYS A 379 -12.42 19.00 16.33
CA LYS A 379 -11.87 19.46 17.59
C LYS A 379 -10.37 19.68 17.49
N ARG A 380 -9.64 18.68 17.00
CA ARG A 380 -8.18 18.77 16.83
C ARG A 380 -7.79 19.94 15.93
N ILE A 381 -8.44 20.08 14.75
CA ILE A 381 -8.15 21.17 13.82
C ILE A 381 -8.48 22.53 14.43
N VAL A 382 -9.62 22.65 15.11
CA VAL A 382 -10.03 23.88 15.80
C VAL A 382 -9.08 24.18 16.95
N ASP A 383 -8.76 23.20 17.81
CA ASP A 383 -7.83 23.38 18.93
C ASP A 383 -6.43 23.78 18.44
N GLU A 384 -5.92 23.15 17.36
CA GLU A 384 -4.65 23.54 16.74
C GLU A 384 -4.72 24.96 16.15
N MET A 385 -5.83 25.31 15.50
CA MET A 385 -6.06 26.67 14.99
C MET A 385 -6.10 27.69 16.14
N LEU A 386 -6.83 27.42 17.19
CA LEU A 386 -6.93 28.29 18.37
C LEU A 386 -5.60 28.39 19.12
N LEU A 387 -4.86 27.31 19.24
CA LEU A 387 -3.49 27.30 19.78
C LEU A 387 -2.56 28.19 18.95
N CYS A 388 -2.69 28.17 17.61
CA CYS A 388 -1.96 29.08 16.75
C CYS A 388 -2.31 30.53 17.02
N VAL A 389 -3.61 30.85 17.19
CA VAL A 389 -4.08 32.20 17.57
C VAL A 389 -3.45 32.65 18.88
N GLU A 390 -3.49 31.82 19.91
CA GLU A 390 -2.90 32.11 21.22
C GLU A 390 -1.40 32.39 21.15
N ASN A 391 -0.68 31.56 20.42
CA ASN A 391 0.77 31.73 20.27
C ASN A 391 1.13 32.96 19.42
N ILE A 392 0.38 33.23 18.35
CA ILE A 392 0.56 34.44 17.53
C ILE A 392 0.30 35.68 18.41
N GLU A 393 -0.76 35.68 19.21
CA GLU A 393 -1.05 36.77 20.12
C GLU A 393 0.10 37.02 21.12
N LYS A 394 0.64 35.97 21.75
CA LYS A 394 1.80 36.03 22.64
C LYS A 394 3.02 36.60 21.95
N ILE A 395 3.31 36.13 20.73
CA ILE A 395 4.45 36.60 19.95
C ILE A 395 4.27 38.05 19.53
N GLU A 396 3.08 38.44 19.08
CA GLU A 396 2.81 39.85 18.70
C GLU A 396 2.89 40.80 19.85
N ARG A 397 2.46 40.39 21.06
CA ARG A 397 2.70 41.20 22.30
C ARG A 397 4.18 41.38 22.53
N TRP A 398 4.98 40.31 22.45
CA TRP A 398 6.41 40.41 22.62
C TRP A 398 7.07 41.26 21.51
N LEU A 399 6.58 41.15 20.25
CA LEU A 399 7.10 41.95 19.12
C LEU A 399 6.86 43.46 19.26
N LYS A 400 5.92 43.90 20.15
CA LYS A 400 5.76 45.32 20.48
C LYS A 400 6.93 45.86 21.30
N ASP A 401 7.59 45.00 22.08
CA ASP A 401 8.71 45.33 22.93
C ASP A 401 10.05 44.81 22.41
N ILE A 402 10.23 44.83 21.08
CA ILE A 402 11.46 44.36 20.42
C ILE A 402 12.66 45.20 20.96
N PRO A 403 13.75 44.57 21.37
CA PRO A 403 14.97 45.29 21.75
C PRO A 403 15.45 46.21 20.63
N HIS A 404 15.88 47.44 21.01
CA HIS A 404 16.45 48.41 20.08
C HIS A 404 17.50 47.76 19.17
N PRO A 405 17.60 48.11 17.87
CA PRO A 405 18.51 47.49 16.91
C PRO A 405 19.96 47.37 17.40
N GLY A 406 20.45 48.38 18.19
CA GLY A 406 21.77 48.32 18.77
C GLY A 406 22.02 47.17 19.74
N LYS A 407 20.94 46.60 20.33
CA LYS A 407 21.00 45.41 21.22
C LYS A 407 20.82 44.09 20.48
N LEU A 408 20.80 44.12 19.16
CA LEU A 408 20.71 42.96 18.27
C LEU A 408 21.97 42.75 17.43
N ILE A 409 22.82 43.79 17.35
CA ILE A 409 24.05 43.77 16.56
C ILE A 409 25.22 43.28 17.39
N THR A 410 25.87 42.26 16.93
CA THR A 410 27.15 41.82 17.50
C THR A 410 28.27 42.57 16.82
N LYS A 411 29.11 43.22 17.57
CA LYS A 411 30.37 43.80 17.05
C LYS A 411 31.28 42.63 16.65
N GLY A 412 32.11 42.84 15.67
CA GLY A 412 32.94 41.77 15.06
C GLY A 412 33.77 40.96 16.05
N LYS A 413 34.58 40.05 15.54
CA LYS A 413 35.41 39.17 16.36
C LYS A 413 36.18 39.98 17.42
N VAL A 414 36.04 39.60 18.66
CA VAL A 414 36.81 40.22 19.76
C VAL A 414 38.24 39.75 19.60
N GLU A 415 39.11 40.66 19.30
CA GLU A 415 40.54 40.37 19.22
C GLU A 415 41.07 40.05 20.63
N GLY A 416 42.12 39.28 20.72
CA GLY A 416 42.72 38.97 22.03
C GLY A 416 43.38 40.22 22.67
N ASN A 417 43.72 40.13 23.92
CA ASN A 417 44.43 41.22 24.62
C ASN A 417 45.83 41.37 24.03
N ILE A 418 46.05 42.52 23.38
CA ILE A 418 47.34 42.85 22.72
C ILE A 418 48.50 43.01 23.70
N PHE A 419 48.20 43.23 24.98
CA PHE A 419 49.22 43.36 26.03
C PHE A 419 49.68 42.03 26.62
N LEU A 420 48.89 40.96 26.43
CA LEU A 420 49.23 39.62 26.95
C LEU A 420 50.59 39.08 26.48
N PRO A 421 50.98 39.19 25.17
CA PRO A 421 52.30 38.76 24.74
C PRO A 421 53.46 39.62 25.28
N LEU A 422 53.12 40.83 25.78
CA LEU A 422 54.15 41.76 26.32
C LEU A 422 54.41 41.58 27.83
N MET A 423 53.61 40.71 28.45
CA MET A 423 53.84 40.39 29.86
C MET A 423 55.15 39.67 30.04
N PRO A 424 56.00 40.05 31.03
CA PRO A 424 57.24 39.36 31.32
C PRO A 424 56.98 37.87 31.63
N LYS A 425 57.87 37.00 31.21
CA LYS A 425 57.84 35.59 31.62
C LYS A 425 58.54 35.48 32.98
N ASN A 426 58.12 34.57 33.83
CA ASN A 426 58.71 34.40 35.19
C ASN A 426 60.22 34.37 35.23
N ASP A 427 60.89 33.66 34.26
CA ASP A 427 62.29 33.60 34.15
C ASP A 427 63.00 34.94 33.79
N GLU A 428 62.21 35.89 33.19
CA GLU A 428 62.74 37.24 32.83
C GLU A 428 62.53 38.20 34.01
N GLU A 429 61.46 38.04 34.81
CA GLU A 429 61.27 38.80 36.01
C GLU A 429 62.33 38.56 37.08
N GLU A 430 62.69 37.27 37.31
CA GLU A 430 63.83 36.95 38.25
C GLU A 430 65.14 37.56 37.82
N LYS A 431 65.45 37.56 36.50
CA LYS A 431 66.70 38.16 36.00
C LYS A 431 66.74 39.66 36.04
N CYS A 432 65.61 40.29 36.00
CA CYS A 432 65.52 41.76 36.00
C CYS A 432 65.20 42.34 37.36
N ALA A 433 64.88 41.51 38.35
CA ALA A 433 64.65 41.94 39.72
C ALA A 433 65.92 42.41 40.40
N TYR A 434 65.94 43.66 40.83
CA TYR A 434 66.94 44.22 41.67
C TYR A 434 66.24 45.17 42.66
N PRO A 435 65.69 44.62 43.75
CA PRO A 435 64.90 45.37 44.72
C PRO A 435 65.74 46.50 45.35
N GLU A 436 65.03 47.50 45.83
CA GLU A 436 65.66 48.67 46.49
C GLU A 436 66.41 48.26 47.73
N GLU A 437 65.93 47.26 48.48
CA GLU A 437 66.64 46.70 49.64
C GLU A 437 68.00 46.09 49.25
N ASP A 438 68.05 45.32 48.19
CA ASP A 438 69.29 44.72 47.70
C ASP A 438 70.24 45.78 47.16
N TYR A 439 69.77 46.78 46.41
CA TYR A 439 70.52 47.93 45.97
C TYR A 439 71.15 48.69 47.12
N ASN A 440 70.33 49.04 48.13
CA ASN A 440 70.84 49.78 49.32
C ASN A 440 71.92 48.94 50.08
N ALA A 441 71.66 47.65 50.25
CA ALA A 441 72.64 46.75 50.87
C ALA A 441 73.92 46.67 50.09
N ASP A 442 73.86 46.62 48.75
CA ASP A 442 75.08 46.59 47.91
C ASP A 442 75.83 47.94 47.91
N VAL A 443 75.08 49.05 47.90
CA VAL A 443 75.63 50.39 48.06
C VAL A 443 76.37 50.50 49.40
N GLU A 444 75.74 50.12 50.53
CA GLU A 444 76.37 50.10 51.85
C GLU A 444 77.66 49.26 51.87
N LYS A 445 77.64 48.07 51.25
CA LYS A 445 78.87 47.25 51.13
C LYS A 445 79.95 47.95 50.36
N MET A 446 79.60 48.62 49.26
CA MET A 446 80.61 49.35 48.45
C MET A 446 81.11 50.61 49.19
N GLU A 447 80.28 51.33 49.88
CA GLU A 447 80.66 52.46 50.71
C GLU A 447 81.54 52.00 51.87
N ALA A 448 81.15 50.91 52.54
CA ALA A 448 81.99 50.32 53.58
C ALA A 448 83.35 49.88 53.00
N LEU A 449 83.40 49.30 51.83
CA LEU A 449 84.63 48.94 51.12
C LEU A 449 85.48 50.20 50.80
N LYS A 450 84.86 51.24 50.28
CA LYS A 450 85.51 52.52 50.00
C LYS A 450 86.16 53.08 51.23
N LYS A 451 85.42 53.17 52.32
CA LYS A 451 85.94 53.66 53.62
C LYS A 451 87.05 52.79 54.10
N PHE A 452 86.94 51.46 54.04
CA PHE A 452 88.01 50.53 54.43
C PHE A 452 89.26 50.76 53.62
N VAL A 453 89.17 50.96 52.32
CA VAL A 453 90.31 51.18 51.45
C VAL A 453 90.90 52.56 51.63
N ASP A 454 90.15 53.61 51.82
CA ASP A 454 90.56 54.97 52.02
C ASP A 454 91.30 55.15 53.38
N GLU A 455 90.90 54.41 54.41
CA GLU A 455 91.46 54.45 55.77
C GLU A 455 92.74 53.58 55.89
N ASN A 456 92.98 52.72 54.95
CA ASN A 456 94.13 51.81 55.00
C ASN A 456 95.40 52.43 54.31
N PRO A 457 96.49 52.77 55.08
CA PRO A 457 97.67 53.46 54.57
C PRO A 457 98.47 52.62 53.60
N PHE A 458 98.24 51.31 53.47
CA PHE A 458 98.99 50.39 52.58
C PHE A 458 98.20 50.04 51.27
N THR A 459 97.09 50.61 51.09
CA THR A 459 96.28 50.38 49.83
C THR A 459 96.50 51.55 48.87
N ASN A 460 96.53 51.28 47.56
CA ASN A 460 96.45 52.34 46.56
C ASN A 460 95.00 52.94 46.59
N ASN A 461 94.90 54.22 46.25
CA ASN A 461 93.58 54.87 46.21
C ASN A 461 92.80 54.32 45.04
N ILE A 462 91.84 53.46 45.36
CA ILE A 462 90.93 52.83 44.41
C ILE A 462 89.46 53.39 44.54
N SER A 463 89.35 54.55 45.24
CA SER A 463 88.07 55.22 45.42
C SER A 463 87.35 55.48 44.08
N LYS A 464 88.12 55.76 43.03
CA LYS A 464 87.52 56.01 41.69
C LYS A 464 86.94 54.76 41.10
N GLU A 465 87.55 53.60 41.31
CA GLU A 465 87.08 52.32 40.86
C GLU A 465 85.79 51.94 41.58
N VAL A 466 85.70 52.17 42.89
CA VAL A 466 84.46 51.95 43.66
C VAL A 466 83.40 52.93 43.23
N GLU A 467 83.74 54.20 42.94
CA GLU A 467 82.75 55.13 42.36
C GLU A 467 82.17 54.68 40.98
N VAL A 468 83.06 54.04 40.20
CA VAL A 468 82.54 53.45 38.94
C VAL A 468 81.57 52.29 39.19
N ILE A 469 81.87 51.43 40.19
CA ILE A 469 81.00 50.33 40.59
C ILE A 469 79.63 50.87 41.09
N LEU A 470 79.70 51.90 41.99
CA LEU A 470 78.52 52.54 42.49
C LEU A 470 77.67 53.14 41.36
N LYS A 471 78.28 53.75 40.34
CA LYS A 471 77.59 54.24 39.17
C LYS A 471 76.95 53.11 38.36
N GLU A 472 77.65 51.97 38.23
CA GLU A 472 77.08 50.82 37.53
C GLU A 472 75.92 50.19 38.35
N LEU A 473 76.06 50.11 39.68
CA LEU A 473 74.95 49.69 40.55
C LEU A 473 73.67 50.61 40.40
N ALA A 474 73.92 51.93 40.37
CA ALA A 474 72.83 52.91 40.17
C ALA A 474 72.22 52.76 38.80
N LYS A 475 73.03 52.47 37.75
CA LYS A 475 72.44 52.15 36.43
C LYS A 475 71.69 50.85 36.43
N ALA A 476 72.18 49.80 37.07
CA ALA A 476 71.46 48.52 37.23
C ALA A 476 70.13 48.70 37.92
N ARG A 477 70.13 49.45 39.05
CA ARG A 477 68.84 49.77 39.74
C ARG A 477 67.89 50.59 38.89
N SER A 478 68.42 51.59 38.17
CA SER A 478 67.61 52.38 37.25
C SER A 478 67.04 51.53 36.14
N GLY A 479 67.81 50.57 35.64
CA GLY A 479 67.32 49.59 34.63
C GLY A 479 66.22 48.63 35.16
N ALA A 480 66.48 48.07 36.36
CA ALA A 480 65.49 47.23 37.05
C ALA A 480 64.19 48.00 37.37
N MET A 481 64.33 49.21 37.90
CA MET A 481 63.21 50.09 38.20
C MET A 481 62.40 50.46 36.93
N LEU A 482 63.11 50.73 35.83
CA LEU A 482 62.45 50.99 34.55
C LEU A 482 61.67 49.74 34.09
N PHE A 483 62.34 48.57 34.23
CA PHE A 483 61.68 47.31 33.88
C PHE A 483 60.43 47.07 34.75
N GLU A 484 60.54 47.20 36.08
CA GLU A 484 59.45 47.09 37.04
C GLU A 484 58.32 48.05 36.69
N ASN A 485 58.60 49.32 36.42
CA ASN A 485 57.58 50.32 36.07
C ASN A 485 56.91 50.00 34.70
N VAL A 486 57.69 49.54 33.71
CA VAL A 486 57.15 49.15 32.43
C VAL A 486 56.31 47.91 32.58
N ALA A 487 56.73 46.89 33.31
CA ALA A 487 56.01 45.70 33.61
C ALA A 487 54.68 46.01 34.34
N ALA A 488 54.72 46.85 35.36
CA ALA A 488 53.52 47.31 36.07
C ALA A 488 52.56 48.09 35.18
N LEU A 489 53.09 48.95 34.32
CA LEU A 489 52.25 49.67 33.33
C LEU A 489 51.59 48.72 32.35
N ILE A 490 52.33 47.74 31.84
CA ILE A 490 51.81 46.71 30.90
C ILE A 490 50.74 45.89 31.64
N ALA A 491 50.98 45.47 32.89
CA ALA A 491 50.04 44.74 33.70
C ALA A 491 48.74 45.53 33.88
N THR A 492 48.83 46.80 34.28
CA THR A 492 47.68 47.70 34.45
C THR A 492 46.90 47.83 33.12
N ARG A 493 47.61 48.09 32.04
CA ARG A 493 46.97 48.21 30.70
C ARG A 493 46.39 46.91 30.23
N LYS A 494 47.01 45.78 30.54
CA LYS A 494 46.45 44.43 30.26
C LYS A 494 45.13 44.23 31.02
N ASP A 495 45.11 44.57 32.33
CA ASP A 495 43.91 44.41 33.15
C ASP A 495 42.76 45.32 32.67
N GLU A 496 43.06 46.59 32.41
CA GLU A 496 42.08 47.52 31.80
C GLU A 496 41.54 46.95 30.47
N LYS A 497 42.40 46.38 29.67
CA LYS A 497 42.00 45.79 28.40
C LYS A 497 41.20 44.52 28.58
N ASP A 498 41.54 43.68 29.53
CA ASP A 498 40.78 42.48 29.88
C ASP A 498 39.34 42.83 30.33
N GLU A 499 39.19 43.86 31.19
CA GLU A 499 37.88 44.33 31.57
C GLU A 499 37.05 44.88 30.39
N GLU A 500 37.72 45.66 29.49
CA GLU A 500 37.06 46.12 28.26
C GLU A 500 36.60 44.96 27.40
N LEU A 501 37.47 43.95 27.19
CA LEU A 501 37.20 42.76 26.38
C LEU A 501 36.09 41.92 27.00
N GLN A 502 36.11 41.71 28.33
CA GLN A 502 35.02 41.00 29.03
C GLN A 502 33.69 41.73 28.89
N THR A 503 33.67 43.05 29.09
CA THR A 503 32.47 43.86 28.92
C THR A 503 31.94 43.76 27.50
N ARG A 504 32.83 43.82 26.50
CA ARG A 504 32.49 43.73 25.10
C ARG A 504 31.98 42.30 24.73
N GLN A 505 32.62 41.27 25.29
CA GLN A 505 32.15 39.88 25.14
C GLN A 505 30.79 39.69 25.76
N GLY A 506 30.56 40.17 26.97
CA GLY A 506 29.27 40.12 27.66
C GLY A 506 28.17 40.81 26.85
N GLN A 507 28.44 42.01 26.32
CA GLN A 507 27.52 42.73 25.44
C GLN A 507 27.24 41.96 24.15
N ASN A 508 28.27 41.40 23.48
CA ASN A 508 28.12 40.60 22.29
C ASN A 508 27.27 39.34 22.56
N GLN A 509 27.51 38.68 23.68
CA GLN A 509 26.78 37.50 24.11
C GLN A 509 25.30 37.83 24.36
N SER A 510 25.03 38.93 25.07
CA SER A 510 23.68 39.43 25.30
C SER A 510 22.97 39.79 24.01
N ASN A 511 23.67 40.53 23.12
CA ASN A 511 23.12 40.89 21.81
C ASN A 511 22.84 39.67 20.94
N LEU A 512 23.70 38.65 20.98
CA LEU A 512 23.50 37.36 20.29
C LEU A 512 22.26 36.63 20.86
N GLN A 513 22.09 36.61 22.17
CA GLN A 513 20.91 36.02 22.80
C GLN A 513 19.63 36.76 22.39
N ASN A 514 19.64 38.09 22.40
CA ASN A 514 18.50 38.89 21.97
C ASN A 514 18.16 38.62 20.51
N ARG A 515 19.19 38.55 19.63
CA ARG A 515 19.01 38.19 18.22
C ARG A 515 18.47 36.78 18.03
N ARG A 516 18.98 35.79 18.80
CA ARG A 516 18.45 34.42 18.75
C ARG A 516 16.98 34.37 19.20
N LYS A 517 16.63 35.07 20.27
CA LYS A 517 15.24 35.17 20.72
C LYS A 517 14.34 35.78 19.64
N LEU A 518 14.75 36.90 19.04
CA LEU A 518 14.00 37.55 17.96
C LEU A 518 13.84 36.59 16.76
N ILE A 519 14.90 35.96 16.31
CA ILE A 519 14.83 35.00 15.21
C ILE A 519 13.91 33.83 15.56
N GLN A 520 13.97 33.34 16.80
CA GLN A 520 13.08 32.28 17.26
C GLN A 520 11.61 32.72 17.21
N HIS A 521 11.28 33.88 17.76
CA HIS A 521 9.93 34.40 17.72
C HIS A 521 9.42 34.66 16.31
N LEU A 522 10.28 35.16 15.40
CA LEU A 522 9.91 35.33 14.00
C LEU A 522 9.67 33.98 13.28
N ARG A 523 10.53 32.99 13.57
CA ARG A 523 10.32 31.63 13.07
C ARG A 523 9.02 31.03 13.60
N ASP A 524 8.77 31.16 14.88
CA ASP A 524 7.57 30.67 15.51
C ASP A 524 6.31 31.39 14.98
N TYR A 525 6.41 32.70 14.76
CA TYR A 525 5.33 33.46 14.11
C TYR A 525 5.01 32.91 12.73
N VAL A 526 6.01 32.69 11.87
CA VAL A 526 5.82 32.13 10.54
C VAL A 526 5.28 30.71 10.63
N LYS A 527 5.81 29.88 11.54
CA LYS A 527 5.34 28.52 11.78
C LYS A 527 3.85 28.51 12.15
N TYR A 528 3.47 29.27 13.17
CA TYR A 528 2.08 29.29 13.62
C TYR A 528 1.15 29.96 12.61
N SER A 529 1.60 30.96 11.88
CA SER A 529 0.82 31.57 10.79
C SER A 529 0.57 30.59 9.65
N ARG A 530 1.57 29.79 9.25
CA ARG A 530 1.40 28.72 8.27
C ARG A 530 0.47 27.63 8.78
N SER A 531 0.71 27.16 10.01
CA SER A 531 -0.15 26.15 10.63
C SER A 531 -1.59 26.63 10.75
N PHE A 532 -1.81 27.89 11.14
CA PHE A 532 -3.15 28.48 11.15
C PHE A 532 -3.80 28.46 9.76
N ALA A 533 -3.06 28.89 8.73
CA ALA A 533 -3.57 28.88 7.35
C ALA A 533 -3.89 27.45 6.86
N GLU A 534 -3.06 26.49 7.21
CA GLU A 534 -3.30 25.07 6.90
C GLU A 534 -4.56 24.52 7.62
N GLN A 535 -4.73 24.81 8.91
CA GLN A 535 -5.91 24.37 9.64
C GLN A 535 -7.17 25.10 9.15
N LYS A 536 -7.07 26.39 8.86
CA LYS A 536 -8.15 27.17 8.22
C LYS A 536 -8.56 26.55 6.88
N LEU A 537 -7.60 26.22 6.02
CA LEU A 537 -7.85 25.58 4.72
C LEU A 537 -8.58 24.24 4.89
N LYS A 538 -8.11 23.41 5.82
CA LYS A 538 -8.78 22.13 6.15
C LYS A 538 -10.24 22.35 6.58
N LEU A 539 -10.53 23.39 7.38
CA LEU A 539 -11.89 23.70 7.79
C LEU A 539 -12.74 24.23 6.63
N THR A 540 -12.15 25.03 5.73
CA THR A 540 -12.84 25.54 4.54
C THR A 540 -13.19 24.42 3.56
N GLU A 541 -12.25 23.49 3.33
CA GLU A 541 -12.45 22.33 2.44
C GLU A 541 -13.34 21.25 3.09
N MET A 542 -13.50 21.31 4.41
CA MET A 542 -14.29 20.36 5.16
C MET A 542 -15.79 20.69 5.05
N ASN A 543 -16.36 20.43 3.87
CA ASN A 543 -17.81 20.41 3.72
C ASN A 543 -18.29 18.99 4.00
N ARG A 544 -18.64 18.71 5.25
CA ARG A 544 -19.13 17.43 5.73
C ARG A 544 -20.61 17.55 6.05
N SER A 545 -21.43 17.11 5.13
CA SER A 545 -22.79 16.73 5.45
C SER A 545 -22.87 15.21 5.39
N PHE A 546 -23.10 14.57 6.49
CA PHE A 546 -23.45 13.16 6.52
C PHE A 546 -24.93 12.98 6.24
N THR A 547 -25.54 13.99 5.70
CA THR A 547 -26.98 14.06 5.45
C THR A 547 -27.43 13.12 4.36
N THR A 548 -26.51 12.70 3.44
CA THR A 548 -26.89 11.79 2.38
C THR A 548 -25.69 11.00 1.92
N LYS A 549 -25.61 9.72 2.30
CA LYS A 549 -24.71 8.79 1.62
C LYS A 549 -25.53 8.09 0.54
N GLU A 550 -25.22 8.42 -0.71
CA GLU A 550 -25.89 7.85 -1.86
C GLU A 550 -25.17 6.54 -2.24
N VAL A 551 -25.89 5.42 -2.18
CA VAL A 551 -25.41 4.14 -2.68
C VAL A 551 -26.32 3.73 -3.82
N LYS A 552 -25.76 3.58 -5.02
CA LYS A 552 -26.52 3.11 -6.20
C LYS A 552 -26.50 1.59 -6.25
N ALA A 553 -27.64 0.96 -6.12
CA ALA A 553 -27.81 -0.47 -6.23
C ALA A 553 -28.91 -0.79 -7.27
N THR A 554 -28.55 -1.47 -8.38
CA THR A 554 -29.50 -1.88 -9.44
C THR A 554 -30.49 -0.76 -9.88
N GLY A 555 -29.98 0.47 -10.05
CA GLY A 555 -30.79 1.63 -10.44
C GLY A 555 -31.52 2.33 -9.29
N HIS A 556 -31.41 1.83 -8.04
CA HIS A 556 -31.98 2.46 -6.85
C HIS A 556 -30.95 3.33 -6.15
N THR A 557 -31.43 4.40 -5.53
CA THR A 557 -30.59 5.31 -4.76
C THR A 557 -30.99 5.21 -3.27
N LEU A 558 -30.01 4.96 -2.42
CA LEU A 558 -30.20 4.81 -0.98
C LEU A 558 -29.71 6.08 -0.30
N TYR A 559 -30.53 6.63 0.57
CA TYR A 559 -30.20 7.83 1.33
C TYR A 559 -30.13 7.49 2.82
N ILE A 560 -29.00 7.83 3.43
CA ILE A 560 -28.89 7.91 4.89
C ILE A 560 -28.82 9.39 5.21
N GLU A 561 -29.91 9.93 5.74
CA GLU A 561 -29.97 11.31 6.18
C GLU A 561 -29.44 11.42 7.60
N ASN A 562 -28.42 12.24 7.79
CA ASN A 562 -27.97 12.66 9.10
C ASN A 562 -28.10 14.18 9.20
N THR A 563 -28.59 14.68 10.31
CA THR A 563 -28.70 16.11 10.57
C THR A 563 -27.38 16.79 10.87
N PHE A 564 -26.32 16.01 11.15
CA PHE A 564 -24.99 16.59 11.35
C PHE A 564 -24.51 17.24 10.06
N LYS A 565 -24.35 18.56 10.12
CA LYS A 565 -23.77 19.38 9.06
C LYS A 565 -22.58 20.15 9.62
N PHE A 566 -21.44 20.03 8.97
CA PHE A 566 -20.35 20.96 9.19
C PHE A 566 -20.03 21.62 7.86
N ASN A 567 -20.19 22.91 7.82
CA ASN A 567 -19.79 23.78 6.72
C ASN A 567 -19.33 25.13 7.29
N GLU A 568 -18.86 25.97 6.41
CA GLU A 568 -18.43 27.33 6.76
C GLU A 568 -19.48 28.10 7.58
N GLY A 569 -20.76 28.01 7.19
CA GLY A 569 -21.87 28.69 7.86
C GLY A 569 -22.02 28.25 9.32
N VAL A 570 -21.94 26.94 9.59
CA VAL A 570 -22.02 26.39 10.97
C VAL A 570 -20.83 26.85 11.80
N LEU A 571 -19.62 26.88 11.22
CA LEU A 571 -18.45 27.41 11.93
C LEU A 571 -18.63 28.90 12.27
N MET A 572 -19.12 29.69 11.32
CA MET A 572 -19.41 31.12 11.56
C MET A 572 -20.46 31.32 12.65
N GLU A 573 -21.53 30.52 12.63
CA GLU A 573 -22.57 30.55 13.66
C GLU A 573 -21.99 30.30 15.05
N VAL A 574 -21.15 29.27 15.18
CA VAL A 574 -20.52 28.92 16.45
C VAL A 574 -19.54 29.99 16.91
N LEU A 575 -18.66 30.49 16.03
CA LEU A 575 -17.71 31.55 16.35
C LEU A 575 -18.46 32.83 16.81
N ASN A 576 -19.53 33.19 16.08
CA ASN A 576 -20.38 34.33 16.39
C ASN A 576 -21.15 34.16 17.71
N LYS A 577 -21.39 32.93 18.12
CA LYS A 577 -22.02 32.63 19.41
C LYS A 577 -21.11 32.97 20.61
N TYR A 578 -19.81 32.73 20.49
CA TYR A 578 -18.85 32.83 21.60
C TYR A 578 -17.88 34.00 21.52
N LEU A 579 -17.65 34.58 20.32
CA LEU A 579 -16.78 35.75 20.14
C LEU A 579 -17.60 37.02 19.86
N ASN A 580 -17.05 38.19 20.26
CA ASN A 580 -17.71 39.47 20.02
C ASN A 580 -17.55 39.98 18.58
N HIS A 581 -16.52 39.52 17.84
CA HIS A 581 -16.39 39.80 16.40
C HIS A 581 -17.49 39.07 15.62
N HIS A 582 -18.03 39.72 14.61
CA HIS A 582 -19.03 39.10 13.76
C HIS A 582 -18.35 38.57 12.47
N PHE A 583 -18.12 37.27 12.44
CA PHE A 583 -17.53 36.58 11.30
C PHE A 583 -18.61 36.33 10.23
N ARG A 584 -18.38 36.77 9.00
CA ARG A 584 -19.32 36.62 7.87
C ARG A 584 -18.95 35.42 6.97
N ASN A 585 -17.67 35.20 6.80
CA ASN A 585 -17.11 34.14 5.96
C ASN A 585 -15.72 33.71 6.48
N MET A 586 -15.13 32.71 5.87
CA MET A 586 -13.81 32.22 6.26
C MET A 586 -12.69 33.26 6.07
N ASP A 587 -12.86 34.26 5.19
CA ASP A 587 -11.84 35.31 5.01
C ASP A 587 -11.71 36.18 6.25
N ASP A 588 -12.81 36.38 6.98
CA ASP A 588 -12.82 37.10 8.26
C ASP A 588 -12.11 36.33 9.40
N VAL A 589 -11.95 34.99 9.25
CA VAL A 589 -11.25 34.14 10.23
C VAL A 589 -9.76 34.31 10.05
N VAL A 590 -9.23 35.31 10.71
CA VAL A 590 -7.79 35.59 10.81
C VAL A 590 -7.37 35.72 12.26
N PRO A 591 -6.13 35.37 12.65
CA PRO A 591 -5.71 35.43 14.05
C PRO A 591 -6.01 36.75 14.72
N LYS A 592 -5.77 37.85 13.99
CA LYS A 592 -6.01 39.22 14.50
C LYS A 592 -7.46 39.47 14.90
N ASN A 593 -8.43 39.05 14.09
CA ASN A 593 -9.86 39.22 14.40
C ASN A 593 -10.28 38.36 15.59
N MET A 594 -9.61 37.22 15.79
CA MET A 594 -9.92 36.30 16.90
C MET A 594 -9.36 36.80 18.23
N TYR A 595 -8.12 37.27 18.33
CA TYR A 595 -7.53 37.69 19.60
C TYR A 595 -7.78 39.15 19.93
N GLN A 596 -8.13 40.03 18.99
CA GLN A 596 -8.51 41.42 19.28
C GLN A 596 -9.93 41.52 19.82
N THR A 597 -10.75 40.51 19.61
CA THR A 597 -12.10 40.45 20.13
C THR A 597 -12.11 39.80 21.51
N LYS A 598 -12.80 40.43 22.46
CA LYS A 598 -13.03 39.80 23.75
C LYS A 598 -14.05 38.68 23.62
N PHE A 599 -13.87 37.61 24.37
CA PHE A 599 -14.89 36.56 24.49
C PHE A 599 -16.19 37.14 25.02
N LYS A 600 -17.33 36.60 24.60
CA LYS A 600 -18.63 36.96 25.13
C LYS A 600 -18.73 36.54 26.61
N GLN A 601 -19.46 37.36 27.41
CA GLN A 601 -19.66 37.05 28.81
C GLN A 601 -20.84 36.09 29.05
N ARG A 602 -21.69 35.90 28.07
CA ARG A 602 -22.81 34.92 28.09
C ARG A 602 -22.94 34.24 26.73
N PRO A 603 -22.61 32.97 26.59
CA PRO A 603 -21.97 32.15 27.66
C PRO A 603 -20.54 32.61 27.94
N LYS A 604 -20.12 32.48 29.22
CA LYS A 604 -18.80 32.92 29.65
C LYS A 604 -17.73 32.02 29.10
N VAL A 605 -16.76 32.58 28.36
CA VAL A 605 -15.57 31.91 27.84
C VAL A 605 -14.35 32.64 28.42
N SER A 606 -13.38 31.91 28.93
CA SER A 606 -12.21 32.50 29.58
C SER A 606 -10.89 32.19 28.91
N SER A 607 -10.85 31.20 28.03
CA SER A 607 -9.63 30.78 27.30
C SER A 607 -9.93 30.20 25.91
N TYR A 608 -8.92 30.17 25.05
CA TYR A 608 -9.04 29.52 23.73
C TYR A 608 -9.33 28.01 23.82
N LYS A 609 -8.78 27.36 24.87
CA LYS A 609 -9.08 25.93 25.12
C LYS A 609 -10.57 25.73 25.44
N GLU A 610 -11.11 26.56 26.32
CA GLU A 610 -12.53 26.50 26.67
C GLU A 610 -13.44 26.84 25.49
N LEU A 611 -13.01 27.75 24.61
CA LEU A 611 -13.69 28.03 23.35
C LEU A 611 -13.72 26.76 22.43
N GLY A 612 -12.62 26.06 22.31
CA GLY A 612 -12.55 24.81 21.57
C GLY A 612 -13.50 23.74 22.12
N ASP A 613 -13.59 23.61 23.45
CA ASP A 613 -14.52 22.68 24.10
C ASP A 613 -15.98 23.07 23.84
N PHE A 614 -16.34 24.32 23.91
CA PHE A 614 -17.70 24.81 23.60
C PHE A 614 -18.08 24.62 22.10
N ILE A 615 -17.14 24.84 21.20
CA ILE A 615 -17.35 24.56 19.76
C ILE A 615 -17.66 23.08 19.57
N TYR A 616 -16.88 22.22 20.21
CA TYR A 616 -17.08 20.77 20.13
C TYR A 616 -18.44 20.35 20.69
N GLU A 617 -18.84 20.83 21.88
CA GLU A 617 -20.14 20.54 22.47
C GLU A 617 -21.31 21.03 21.59
N TYR A 618 -21.18 22.19 20.97
CA TYR A 618 -22.19 22.70 20.04
C TYR A 618 -22.37 21.79 18.84
N LEU A 619 -21.27 21.37 18.25
CA LEU A 619 -21.30 20.47 17.09
C LEU A 619 -21.86 19.09 17.46
N GLN A 620 -21.54 18.59 18.66
CA GLN A 620 -22.03 17.31 19.16
C GLN A 620 -23.54 17.28 19.39
N LYS A 621 -24.12 18.39 19.83
CA LYS A 621 -25.58 18.51 20.08
C LYS A 621 -26.44 18.50 18.81
N ASN A 622 -25.82 18.69 17.64
CA ASN A 622 -26.51 18.73 16.35
C ASN A 622 -26.50 17.37 15.62
N ASP A 623 -26.09 16.30 16.32
CA ASP A 623 -25.98 14.96 15.75
C ASP A 623 -27.29 14.16 15.95
N HIS A 624 -28.14 14.17 14.92
CA HIS A 624 -29.29 13.27 14.80
C HIS A 624 -29.21 12.50 13.50
N THR A 625 -29.29 11.20 13.57
CA THR A 625 -29.24 10.30 12.40
C THR A 625 -30.63 9.87 12.01
N SER A 626 -31.01 10.10 10.75
CA SER A 626 -32.25 9.62 10.13
C SER A 626 -31.91 8.84 8.88
N TYR A 627 -32.34 7.58 8.80
CA TYR A 627 -32.07 6.70 7.67
C TYR A 627 -33.30 6.61 6.76
N LYS A 628 -33.14 6.94 5.48
CA LYS A 628 -34.15 6.77 4.45
C LYS A 628 -33.59 5.98 3.29
N ILE A 629 -34.28 4.93 2.90
CA ILE A 629 -33.96 4.14 1.72
C ILE A 629 -35.10 4.39 0.72
N VAL A 630 -34.74 4.99 -0.44
CA VAL A 630 -35.71 5.34 -1.49
C VAL A 630 -35.24 4.75 -2.82
N SER A 631 -36.15 4.13 -3.56
CA SER A 631 -35.84 3.64 -4.91
C SER A 631 -35.74 4.76 -5.93
N SER A 632 -35.19 4.45 -7.11
CA SER A 632 -35.00 5.40 -8.21
C SER A 632 -36.33 6.01 -8.72
N ASP A 633 -37.45 5.33 -8.47
CA ASP A 633 -38.80 5.78 -8.78
C ASP A 633 -39.51 6.48 -7.61
N GLY A 634 -38.76 6.81 -6.55
CA GLY A 634 -39.25 7.56 -5.39
C GLY A 634 -40.00 6.74 -4.35
N ARG A 635 -40.04 5.39 -4.48
CA ARG A 635 -40.71 4.53 -3.50
C ARG A 635 -39.88 4.28 -2.26
N ASN A 636 -40.52 4.23 -1.11
CA ASN A 636 -39.88 3.91 0.16
C ASN A 636 -39.48 2.42 0.22
N PHE A 637 -38.38 2.11 0.90
CA PHE A 637 -37.88 0.75 1.12
C PHE A 637 -39.01 -0.20 1.60
N TYR A 638 -39.89 0.26 2.49
CA TYR A 638 -40.96 -0.55 3.06
C TYR A 638 -42.06 -0.94 2.05
N GLU A 639 -42.19 -0.22 0.94
CA GLU A 639 -43.16 -0.49 -0.14
C GLU A 639 -42.65 -1.49 -1.17
N MET A 640 -41.36 -1.89 -1.06
CA MET A 640 -40.74 -2.80 -2.01
C MET A 640 -41.03 -4.27 -1.71
N SER A 641 -40.88 -5.12 -2.74
CA SER A 641 -40.94 -6.57 -2.56
C SER A 641 -39.76 -7.09 -1.71
N PRO A 642 -39.94 -8.22 -1.02
CA PRO A 642 -38.89 -8.80 -0.18
C PRO A 642 -37.54 -8.99 -0.90
N GLY A 643 -37.56 -9.46 -2.15
CA GLY A 643 -36.33 -9.65 -2.94
C GLY A 643 -35.59 -8.34 -3.21
N TRP A 644 -36.27 -7.24 -3.47
CA TRP A 644 -35.66 -5.93 -3.63
C TRP A 644 -35.09 -5.37 -2.32
N LYS A 645 -35.83 -5.59 -1.22
CA LYS A 645 -35.33 -5.20 0.11
C LYS A 645 -34.03 -5.92 0.44
N SER A 646 -33.96 -7.24 0.22
CA SER A 646 -32.77 -8.03 0.45
C SER A 646 -31.61 -7.60 -0.44
N ALA A 647 -31.90 -7.30 -1.70
CA ALA A 647 -30.92 -6.80 -2.67
C ALA A 647 -30.26 -5.50 -2.21
N ILE A 648 -31.07 -4.54 -1.83
CA ILE A 648 -30.60 -3.23 -1.34
C ILE A 648 -29.74 -3.38 -0.08
N LEU A 649 -30.15 -4.25 0.84
CA LEU A 649 -29.41 -4.50 2.07
C LEU A 649 -28.04 -5.12 1.79
N LEU A 650 -27.94 -6.10 0.89
CA LEU A 650 -26.66 -6.71 0.49
C LEU A 650 -25.72 -5.72 -0.18
N ASP A 651 -26.23 -4.88 -1.07
CA ASP A 651 -25.41 -3.84 -1.69
C ASP A 651 -24.90 -2.81 -0.68
N LEU A 652 -25.73 -2.46 0.29
CA LEU A 652 -25.31 -1.61 1.41
C LEU A 652 -24.19 -2.24 2.24
N ILE A 653 -24.32 -3.54 2.53
CA ILE A 653 -23.36 -4.30 3.33
C ILE A 653 -22.03 -4.45 2.60
N LEU A 654 -22.08 -4.90 1.34
CA LEU A 654 -20.90 -5.15 0.53
C LEU A 654 -20.22 -3.84 0.11
N GLY A 655 -20.99 -2.83 -0.27
CA GLY A 655 -20.48 -1.53 -0.70
C GLY A 655 -19.97 -0.61 0.41
N TYR A 656 -20.00 -1.06 1.67
CA TYR A 656 -19.52 -0.27 2.80
C TYR A 656 -18.00 -0.12 2.80
N ASP A 657 -17.51 1.11 2.62
CA ASP A 657 -16.08 1.42 2.50
C ASP A 657 -15.39 1.75 3.84
N GLY A 658 -16.09 1.66 4.96
CA GLY A 658 -15.64 2.12 6.27
C GLY A 658 -14.62 1.24 7.00
N GLY A 659 -13.94 0.32 6.33
CA GLY A 659 -12.88 -0.51 6.91
C GLY A 659 -12.55 -1.74 6.08
N ASN A 660 -11.39 -2.34 6.37
CA ASN A 660 -10.90 -3.55 5.69
C ASN A 660 -11.33 -4.84 6.39
N SER A 661 -12.27 -4.77 7.35
CA SER A 661 -12.73 -5.95 8.09
C SER A 661 -13.30 -7.01 7.16
N PRO A 662 -12.96 -8.28 7.39
CA PRO A 662 -13.56 -9.40 6.68
C PRO A 662 -15.08 -9.40 6.80
N ILE A 663 -15.77 -9.82 5.75
CA ILE A 663 -17.23 -9.94 5.72
C ILE A 663 -17.58 -11.42 5.59
N ILE A 664 -18.40 -11.91 6.51
CA ILE A 664 -18.93 -13.27 6.51
C ILE A 664 -20.44 -13.17 6.27
N ILE A 665 -20.95 -13.80 5.20
CA ILE A 665 -22.38 -13.79 4.88
C ILE A 665 -22.85 -15.24 4.70
N ASP A 666 -23.85 -15.64 5.47
CA ASP A 666 -24.45 -16.97 5.36
C ASP A 666 -25.66 -16.91 4.44
N GLN A 667 -25.57 -17.54 3.27
CA GLN A 667 -26.58 -17.70 2.23
C GLN A 667 -27.21 -16.36 1.76
N PRO A 668 -26.40 -15.46 1.15
CA PRO A 668 -26.89 -14.17 0.66
C PRO A 668 -27.94 -14.28 -0.43
N GLU A 669 -27.99 -15.41 -1.13
CA GLU A 669 -28.93 -15.68 -2.21
C GLU A 669 -30.34 -16.00 -1.76
N ASP A 670 -30.56 -16.33 -0.49
CA ASP A 670 -31.88 -16.61 0.03
C ASP A 670 -32.77 -15.37 -0.10
N ASN A 671 -33.92 -15.54 -0.72
CA ASN A 671 -34.91 -14.49 -1.04
C ASN A 671 -34.51 -13.47 -2.12
N LEU A 672 -33.41 -13.69 -2.85
CA LEU A 672 -33.00 -12.86 -3.97
C LEU A 672 -33.59 -13.34 -5.30
N ALA A 673 -33.92 -12.40 -6.19
CA ALA A 673 -34.19 -12.73 -7.57
C ALA A 673 -32.95 -13.21 -8.30
N VAL A 674 -33.04 -14.29 -9.09
CA VAL A 674 -31.89 -14.84 -9.86
C VAL A 674 -31.21 -13.79 -10.73
N LYS A 675 -32.00 -12.89 -11.32
CA LYS A 675 -31.47 -11.78 -12.12
C LYS A 675 -30.55 -10.87 -11.29
N TYR A 676 -30.92 -10.57 -10.05
CA TYR A 676 -30.11 -9.74 -9.17
C TYR A 676 -28.80 -10.43 -8.80
N ILE A 677 -28.83 -11.75 -8.53
CA ILE A 677 -27.61 -12.52 -8.22
C ILE A 677 -26.60 -12.39 -9.35
N ASN A 678 -27.07 -12.59 -10.60
CA ASN A 678 -26.18 -12.61 -11.77
C ASN A 678 -25.66 -11.22 -12.17
N GLU A 679 -26.50 -10.20 -12.15
CA GLU A 679 -26.17 -8.88 -12.70
C GLU A 679 -25.57 -7.92 -11.67
N ALA A 680 -25.99 -7.99 -10.42
CA ALA A 680 -25.58 -7.03 -9.41
C ALA A 680 -24.68 -7.64 -8.31
N LEU A 681 -25.15 -8.70 -7.62
CA LEU A 681 -24.43 -9.29 -6.50
C LEU A 681 -23.04 -9.78 -6.92
N VAL A 682 -22.95 -10.54 -8.03
CA VAL A 682 -21.69 -11.04 -8.58
C VAL A 682 -20.73 -9.90 -8.90
N GLN A 683 -21.22 -8.84 -9.56
CA GLN A 683 -20.37 -7.68 -9.90
C GLN A 683 -19.90 -6.91 -8.66
N THR A 684 -20.75 -6.78 -7.66
CA THR A 684 -20.40 -6.14 -6.39
C THR A 684 -19.33 -6.97 -5.66
N ILE A 685 -19.48 -8.29 -5.59
CA ILE A 685 -18.49 -9.18 -4.99
C ILE A 685 -17.15 -9.09 -5.72
N LYS A 686 -17.13 -9.11 -7.06
CA LYS A 686 -15.92 -8.97 -7.88
C LYS A 686 -15.15 -7.68 -7.57
N LYS A 687 -15.83 -6.57 -7.32
CA LYS A 687 -15.20 -5.29 -6.97
C LYS A 687 -14.66 -5.28 -5.53
N VAL A 688 -15.38 -5.93 -4.62
CA VAL A 688 -15.07 -5.92 -3.19
C VAL A 688 -13.95 -6.87 -2.82
N LYS A 689 -13.85 -8.04 -3.46
CA LYS A 689 -12.86 -9.08 -3.15
C LYS A 689 -11.39 -8.64 -3.24
N TYR A 690 -11.08 -7.55 -3.94
CA TYR A 690 -9.73 -6.97 -4.01
C TYR A 690 -9.43 -5.95 -2.90
N ARG A 691 -10.44 -5.59 -2.11
CA ARG A 691 -10.32 -4.61 -1.03
C ARG A 691 -10.56 -5.22 0.34
N LYS A 692 -11.36 -6.29 0.40
CA LYS A 692 -11.77 -6.95 1.64
C LYS A 692 -11.86 -8.44 1.43
N GLN A 693 -11.54 -9.20 2.46
CA GLN A 693 -11.87 -10.60 2.49
C GLN A 693 -13.39 -10.79 2.59
N VAL A 694 -13.93 -11.61 1.70
CA VAL A 694 -15.34 -11.98 1.67
C VAL A 694 -15.46 -13.49 1.85
N ILE A 695 -16.20 -13.91 2.85
CA ILE A 695 -16.50 -15.33 3.13
C ILE A 695 -18.01 -15.52 2.96
N LEU A 696 -18.39 -16.25 1.93
CA LEU A 696 -19.80 -16.50 1.59
C LEU A 696 -20.14 -17.96 1.76
N VAL A 697 -21.23 -18.26 2.47
CA VAL A 697 -21.84 -19.59 2.40
C VAL A 697 -22.85 -19.58 1.28
N SER A 698 -22.78 -20.52 0.34
CA SER A 698 -23.71 -20.56 -0.79
C SER A 698 -24.09 -21.97 -1.21
N HIS A 699 -25.33 -22.11 -1.68
CA HIS A 699 -25.84 -23.27 -2.38
C HIS A 699 -25.91 -23.08 -3.90
N ASN A 700 -25.60 -21.88 -4.38
CA ASN A 700 -25.72 -21.49 -5.79
C ASN A 700 -24.35 -21.48 -6.47
N ALA A 701 -24.17 -22.31 -7.49
CA ALA A 701 -22.93 -22.40 -8.29
C ALA A 701 -22.55 -21.06 -8.95
N THR A 702 -23.51 -20.19 -9.21
CA THR A 702 -23.25 -18.88 -9.83
C THR A 702 -22.30 -18.05 -8.99
N ILE A 703 -22.40 -18.09 -7.67
CA ILE A 703 -21.54 -17.27 -6.81
C ILE A 703 -20.08 -17.71 -6.90
N PRO A 704 -19.70 -18.98 -6.60
CA PRO A 704 -18.29 -19.38 -6.68
C PRO A 704 -17.70 -19.26 -8.09
N MET A 705 -18.49 -19.53 -9.13
CA MET A 705 -18.02 -19.54 -10.51
C MET A 705 -17.97 -18.15 -11.14
N MET A 706 -19.09 -17.42 -11.08
CA MET A 706 -19.20 -16.12 -11.78
C MET A 706 -18.58 -14.96 -10.98
N ALA A 707 -18.53 -15.04 -9.64
CA ALA A 707 -17.79 -14.07 -8.85
C ALA A 707 -16.30 -14.43 -8.72
N ASP A 708 -15.88 -15.55 -9.33
CA ASP A 708 -14.50 -16.02 -9.38
C ASP A 708 -13.91 -16.13 -7.97
N ALA A 709 -14.35 -17.15 -7.23
CA ALA A 709 -13.86 -17.44 -5.89
C ALA A 709 -12.37 -17.82 -5.93
N GLN A 710 -11.58 -17.27 -5.01
CA GLN A 710 -10.17 -17.62 -4.87
C GLN A 710 -9.99 -18.89 -4.05
N THR A 711 -10.86 -19.12 -3.08
CA THR A 711 -10.85 -20.33 -2.25
C THR A 711 -12.26 -20.90 -2.11
N ILE A 712 -12.35 -22.19 -2.24
CA ILE A 712 -13.56 -22.95 -1.96
C ILE A 712 -13.35 -23.77 -0.66
N VAL A 713 -14.28 -23.62 0.25
CA VAL A 713 -14.37 -24.38 1.50
C VAL A 713 -15.49 -25.40 1.35
N LEU A 714 -15.11 -26.67 1.30
CA LEU A 714 -16.05 -27.78 1.15
C LEU A 714 -16.40 -28.37 2.51
N CYS A 715 -17.69 -28.34 2.84
CA CYS A 715 -18.24 -29.00 4.02
C CYS A 715 -18.90 -30.33 3.62
N LYS A 716 -18.46 -31.43 4.22
CA LYS A 716 -19.01 -32.77 4.06
C LYS A 716 -19.42 -33.34 5.41
N ASN A 717 -20.55 -34.05 5.46
CA ASN A 717 -21.01 -34.78 6.64
C ASN A 717 -21.33 -36.21 6.19
N ASP A 718 -20.61 -37.19 6.74
CA ASP A 718 -20.80 -38.61 6.45
C ASP A 718 -21.78 -39.29 7.41
N GLY A 719 -22.45 -38.51 8.28
CA GLY A 719 -23.33 -38.97 9.32
C GLY A 719 -22.63 -39.34 10.63
N LYS A 720 -21.30 -39.44 10.65
CA LYS A 720 -20.47 -39.68 11.82
C LYS A 720 -19.58 -38.48 12.18
N LYS A 721 -18.99 -37.88 11.19
CA LYS A 721 -18.05 -36.79 11.35
C LYS A 721 -18.26 -35.68 10.27
N ILE A 722 -18.21 -34.45 10.69
CA ILE A 722 -18.19 -33.33 9.78
C ILE A 722 -16.73 -33.04 9.37
N THR A 723 -16.47 -32.98 8.09
CA THR A 723 -15.14 -32.67 7.53
C THR A 723 -15.19 -31.40 6.71
N ILE A 724 -14.31 -30.44 7.00
CA ILE A 724 -14.25 -29.16 6.30
C ILE A 724 -12.82 -28.94 5.79
N ARG A 725 -12.69 -28.76 4.48
CA ARG A 725 -11.41 -28.59 3.77
C ARG A 725 -11.51 -27.45 2.79
N SER A 726 -10.38 -26.83 2.48
CA SER A 726 -10.31 -25.77 1.47
C SER A 726 -9.27 -26.08 0.40
N ALA A 727 -9.51 -25.52 -0.78
CA ALA A 727 -8.52 -25.40 -1.84
C ALA A 727 -8.87 -24.22 -2.75
N SER A 728 -7.93 -23.78 -3.60
CA SER A 728 -8.18 -22.83 -4.65
C SER A 728 -9.22 -23.35 -5.66
N LEU A 729 -9.87 -22.46 -6.41
CA LEU A 729 -10.86 -22.86 -7.42
C LEU A 729 -10.27 -23.79 -8.47
N GLU A 730 -9.00 -23.61 -8.85
CA GLU A 730 -8.21 -24.44 -9.74
C GLU A 730 -7.59 -25.68 -9.08
N GLY A 731 -7.68 -25.79 -7.76
CA GLY A 731 -7.03 -26.81 -6.97
C GLY A 731 -7.83 -28.13 -6.84
N LYS A 732 -7.40 -28.94 -5.90
CA LYS A 732 -8.03 -30.23 -5.56
C LYS A 732 -8.27 -30.34 -4.07
N ILE A 733 -9.39 -30.96 -3.68
CA ILE A 733 -9.64 -31.43 -2.32
C ILE A 733 -9.57 -32.94 -2.33
N GLY A 734 -8.53 -33.50 -1.70
CA GLY A 734 -8.20 -34.90 -1.84
C GLY A 734 -7.79 -35.27 -3.27
N LYS A 735 -8.57 -36.12 -3.94
CA LYS A 735 -8.32 -36.51 -5.34
C LYS A 735 -9.22 -35.81 -6.37
N GLU A 736 -10.20 -35.07 -5.92
CA GLU A 736 -11.25 -34.46 -6.76
C GLU A 736 -10.90 -33.00 -7.08
N LYS A 737 -11.08 -32.58 -8.36
CA LYS A 737 -10.95 -31.16 -8.73
C LYS A 737 -12.06 -30.35 -8.08
N VAL A 738 -11.76 -29.16 -7.56
CA VAL A 738 -12.74 -28.26 -6.92
C VAL A 738 -13.89 -27.91 -7.87
N LEU A 739 -13.61 -27.69 -9.13
CA LEU A 739 -14.65 -27.43 -10.15
C LEU A 739 -15.67 -28.56 -10.27
N ASP A 740 -15.22 -29.81 -10.16
CA ASP A 740 -16.11 -30.99 -10.21
C ASP A 740 -16.96 -31.05 -8.93
N LEU A 741 -16.36 -30.76 -7.78
CA LEU A 741 -17.05 -30.71 -6.49
C LEU A 741 -18.13 -29.61 -6.49
N ILE A 742 -17.85 -28.43 -7.06
CA ILE A 742 -18.87 -27.36 -7.21
C ILE A 742 -20.00 -27.85 -8.09
N ALA A 743 -19.69 -28.41 -9.27
CA ALA A 743 -20.69 -28.91 -10.19
C ALA A 743 -21.61 -29.97 -9.53
N ASP A 744 -21.03 -30.87 -8.76
CA ASP A 744 -21.79 -31.95 -8.08
C ASP A 744 -22.63 -31.42 -6.92
N GLN A 745 -22.13 -30.49 -6.12
CA GLN A 745 -22.82 -30.00 -4.93
C GLN A 745 -23.91 -28.97 -5.24
N THR A 746 -23.76 -28.20 -6.32
CA THR A 746 -24.62 -27.04 -6.58
C THR A 746 -25.38 -27.11 -7.90
N ASP A 747 -24.88 -27.83 -8.93
CA ASP A 747 -25.48 -27.94 -10.27
C ASP A 747 -26.06 -29.30 -10.62
N GLY A 748 -25.94 -30.27 -9.72
CA GLY A 748 -26.38 -31.65 -9.96
C GLY A 748 -25.44 -32.42 -10.89
N GLY A 749 -24.17 -32.03 -10.94
CA GLY A 749 -23.09 -32.68 -11.67
C GLY A 749 -22.93 -32.27 -13.13
N LYS A 750 -21.79 -32.57 -13.72
CA LYS A 750 -21.44 -32.25 -15.11
C LYS A 750 -22.49 -32.78 -16.13
N ALA A 751 -23.11 -33.94 -15.84
CA ALA A 751 -24.14 -34.49 -16.71
C ALA A 751 -25.39 -33.59 -16.76
N SER A 752 -25.79 -33.02 -15.63
CA SER A 752 -26.89 -32.05 -15.55
C SER A 752 -26.57 -30.78 -16.31
N ILE A 753 -25.34 -30.24 -16.15
CA ILE A 753 -24.88 -29.06 -16.87
C ILE A 753 -24.93 -29.31 -18.40
N LYS A 754 -24.33 -30.40 -18.88
CA LYS A 754 -24.35 -30.79 -20.31
C LYS A 754 -25.78 -30.88 -20.84
N LYS A 755 -26.69 -31.46 -20.08
CA LYS A 755 -28.10 -31.62 -20.46
C LYS A 755 -28.82 -30.28 -20.53
N ARG A 756 -28.54 -29.34 -19.59
CA ARG A 756 -29.07 -27.96 -19.61
C ARG A 756 -28.54 -27.19 -20.82
N VAL A 757 -27.22 -27.20 -21.07
CA VAL A 757 -26.59 -26.55 -22.24
C VAL A 757 -27.28 -27.03 -23.53
N LYS A 758 -27.50 -28.35 -23.67
CA LYS A 758 -28.18 -28.92 -24.82
C LYS A 758 -29.65 -28.51 -24.94
N LYS A 759 -30.39 -28.45 -23.81
CA LYS A 759 -31.79 -28.03 -23.79
C LYS A 759 -31.97 -26.55 -24.11
N TYR A 760 -31.06 -25.68 -23.64
CA TYR A 760 -31.09 -24.26 -23.97
C TYR A 760 -30.57 -23.95 -25.38
N ASN A 761 -30.11 -24.99 -26.12
CA ASN A 761 -29.55 -24.87 -27.48
C ASN A 761 -28.42 -23.83 -27.59
N LEU A 762 -27.56 -23.79 -26.58
CA LEU A 762 -26.39 -22.91 -26.54
C LEU A 762 -25.32 -23.37 -27.53
N LYS A 763 -25.67 -23.43 -28.83
CA LYS A 763 -24.74 -23.76 -29.93
C LYS A 763 -24.30 -22.54 -30.72
N LYS A 764 -24.95 -21.41 -30.52
CA LYS A 764 -24.70 -20.18 -31.27
C LYS A 764 -24.20 -19.11 -30.33
N PHE A 765 -23.17 -18.39 -30.77
CA PHE A 765 -22.72 -17.17 -30.14
C PHE A 765 -23.75 -16.09 -30.40
N ASN A 766 -24.29 -15.48 -29.40
CA ASN A 766 -25.24 -14.37 -29.49
C ASN A 766 -24.52 -13.07 -29.18
#